data_f291867fd37169bba94015c307b6f6d3
#
_entry.id   f291867fd37169bba94015c307b6f6d3
#
_cell.length_a   1.000
_cell.length_b   1.000
_cell.length_c   1.000
_cell.angle_alpha   90.00
_cell.angle_beta   90.00
_cell.angle_gamma   90.00
#
_symmetry.space_group_name_H-M   'P 1'
#
loop_
_entity.id
_entity.type
_entity.pdbx_description
1 polymer ?
#
loop_
_entity_poly.entity_id
_entity_poly.type
_entity_poly.pdbx_seq_one_letter_code
_entity_poly.pdbx_strand_id
1 'polypeptide(L)'
;MRKLLLLVMLTGFGIATFAQKSYQFRIDTKEMKALDRTLTSVEPLSAVPLTKSDKQAKRITPPADRDVNIVSIISIGTSANAYGYYGNQRSYVWVESPINAVSNFHRMGGALDPGGYSGDYGYDISTDGGQNFTNEIEVYKATNNAGGTYYLDAARYPNHAIYNPDGNTDPANAYIVFFGPNLDGSNGGSWGGYSYGVASIGDTSYHTKNLLSSHDDFYHLIPSAYDLTSQGLSMVVDINYDIANSTYLDQLNLIRGYWDDNVKDFVYTEELMDAEMPGSGSTADEKVAFSPDGQTGYICVLGDNDMAEQPGGFKGYYPIYWKSTDAGQTWDGPYFIQLDGPNGIGGIVYHHLTDEQIENLFEPPIPAREDINYTTAFDFDIAVDNNGNMHIAVVIGPTGGNEYSIITTKNYIAAVDIFTNDGGTTWFAEEMGRIENFRGNFGDISCDNRIQITASQDYSKFFISWLDTDIEDAEENNQPNIFIRGFDPTTYMKTQGDASGTDGPTNVTLFSEGMWQAYFFAAPKVCFESDKGTYNIPFVYEDMDPNDPIQPVQFKYIQDFTFTDADFVIQAIKKHETDARTNATVSQNFPNPFNGTTYFTLSLEKGNNVSLVISTLTGQQVSTKDYGYLTSGLHNLSISSNNLPAGVYFYTVNIGNQKVTRKMIVE
;
A
#
# COMPACT_ATOMS: atom_id res chain seq x y z
N MET A 1 -2.78 -81.91 6.09
CA MET A 1 -4.02 -81.15 6.38
C MET A 1 -3.78 -80.36 7.67
N ARG A 2 -3.39 -79.10 7.55
CA ARG A 2 -3.41 -78.13 8.63
C ARG A 2 -3.82 -76.79 8.05
N LYS A 3 -5.03 -76.30 8.37
CA LYS A 3 -5.57 -75.00 8.00
C LYS A 3 -4.88 -73.94 8.87
N LEU A 4 -4.13 -73.04 8.25
CA LEU A 4 -3.58 -71.85 8.87
C LEU A 4 -4.62 -70.73 8.80
N LEU A 5 -5.16 -70.33 9.96
CA LEU A 5 -6.05 -69.17 10.06
C LEU A 5 -5.17 -67.92 10.14
N LEU A 6 -5.23 -67.07 9.14
CA LEU A 6 -4.60 -65.74 9.12
C LEU A 6 -5.57 -64.74 9.75
N LEU A 7 -5.26 -64.30 10.98
CA LEU A 7 -5.97 -63.22 11.67
C LEU A 7 -5.46 -61.88 11.15
N VAL A 8 -6.22 -61.22 10.29
CA VAL A 8 -5.90 -59.84 9.89
C VAL A 8 -6.45 -58.92 10.97
N MET A 9 -5.55 -58.32 11.76
CA MET A 9 -5.90 -57.19 12.58
C MET A 9 -6.02 -55.95 11.71
N LEU A 10 -7.24 -55.50 11.45
CA LEU A 10 -7.54 -54.17 10.94
C LEU A 10 -7.27 -53.19 12.11
N THR A 11 -6.11 -52.58 12.14
CA THR A 11 -5.92 -51.33 12.87
C THR A 11 -6.62 -50.25 12.08
N GLY A 12 -7.81 -49.88 12.51
CA GLY A 12 -8.49 -48.70 12.00
C GLY A 12 -7.72 -47.44 12.41
N PHE A 13 -6.90 -46.92 11.51
CA PHE A 13 -6.53 -45.52 11.57
C PHE A 13 -7.79 -44.72 11.25
N GLY A 14 -8.42 -44.19 12.27
CA GLY A 14 -9.40 -43.12 12.10
C GLY A 14 -8.68 -41.93 11.52
N ILE A 15 -8.78 -41.75 10.21
CA ILE A 15 -8.52 -40.45 9.59
C ILE A 15 -9.63 -39.56 10.13
N ALA A 16 -9.32 -38.73 11.12
CA ALA A 16 -10.16 -37.61 11.47
C ALA A 16 -10.15 -36.69 10.25
N THR A 17 -11.10 -36.87 9.35
CA THR A 17 -11.46 -35.83 8.40
C THR A 17 -12.00 -34.69 9.26
N PHE A 18 -11.18 -33.67 9.50
CA PHE A 18 -11.69 -32.39 9.94
C PHE A 18 -12.65 -31.96 8.82
N ALA A 19 -13.95 -32.02 9.09
CA ALA A 19 -14.92 -31.44 8.21
C ALA A 19 -14.63 -29.94 8.18
N GLN A 20 -14.12 -29.48 7.07
CA GLN A 20 -13.90 -28.06 6.79
C GLN A 20 -15.24 -27.35 7.05
N LYS A 21 -15.27 -26.46 8.04
CA LYS A 21 -16.44 -25.63 8.31
C LYS A 21 -16.56 -24.63 7.17
N SER A 22 -17.44 -24.87 6.21
CA SER A 22 -17.79 -23.84 5.23
C SER A 22 -18.83 -22.91 5.87
N TYR A 23 -18.49 -21.65 6.01
CA TYR A 23 -19.43 -20.61 6.41
C TYR A 23 -20.13 -20.06 5.16
N GLN A 24 -21.40 -19.68 5.29
CA GLN A 24 -22.18 -19.10 4.21
C GLN A 24 -22.38 -17.61 4.46
N PHE A 25 -22.22 -16.80 3.42
CA PHE A 25 -22.53 -15.39 3.50
C PHE A 25 -24.05 -15.17 3.56
N ARG A 26 -24.48 -14.27 4.46
CA ARG A 26 -25.89 -13.91 4.65
C ARG A 26 -26.35 -12.86 3.65
N ILE A 27 -25.48 -11.94 3.32
CA ILE A 27 -25.76 -10.84 2.40
C ILE A 27 -25.29 -11.20 0.99
N ASP A 28 -25.86 -10.56 0.00
CA ASP A 28 -25.31 -10.58 -1.37
C ASP A 28 -23.99 -9.80 -1.34
N THR A 29 -22.90 -10.52 -1.20
CA THR A 29 -21.57 -9.94 -1.08
C THR A 29 -21.06 -9.55 -2.45
N LYS A 30 -20.61 -8.28 -2.57
CA LYS A 30 -19.84 -7.86 -3.73
C LYS A 30 -18.41 -8.36 -3.55
N GLU A 31 -17.95 -9.23 -4.45
CA GLU A 31 -16.57 -9.73 -4.44
C GLU A 31 -15.87 -9.43 -5.76
N MET A 32 -14.57 -9.20 -5.69
CA MET A 32 -13.75 -8.91 -6.86
C MET A 32 -12.48 -9.74 -6.86
N LYS A 33 -11.95 -9.96 -8.07
CA LYS A 33 -10.65 -10.58 -8.33
C LYS A 33 -9.69 -9.56 -8.90
N ALA A 34 -8.39 -9.89 -8.85
CA ALA A 34 -7.38 -9.11 -9.54
C ALA A 34 -7.78 -8.92 -11.01
N LEU A 35 -7.49 -7.76 -11.53
CA LEU A 35 -7.56 -7.52 -12.97
C LEU A 35 -6.52 -8.40 -13.64
N ASP A 36 -6.85 -9.01 -14.76
CA ASP A 36 -5.85 -9.68 -15.57
C ASP A 36 -4.77 -8.64 -15.90
N ARG A 37 -3.53 -8.90 -15.49
CA ARG A 37 -2.41 -8.06 -15.93
C ARG A 37 -2.49 -8.00 -17.43
N THR A 38 -2.53 -6.81 -17.98
CA THR A 38 -2.65 -6.61 -19.42
C THR A 38 -1.36 -7.08 -20.08
N LEU A 39 -1.28 -8.39 -20.35
CA LEU A 39 -0.16 -8.99 -21.07
C LEU A 39 -0.14 -8.57 -22.54
N THR A 40 -1.14 -7.81 -22.98
CA THR A 40 -1.22 -7.26 -24.32
C THR A 40 -0.73 -5.81 -24.32
N SER A 41 0.27 -5.55 -25.12
CA SER A 41 0.84 -4.22 -25.38
C SER A 41 -0.07 -3.30 -26.19
N VAL A 42 -1.21 -3.79 -26.64
CA VAL A 42 -2.12 -3.09 -27.54
C VAL A 42 -3.10 -2.30 -26.68
N GLU A 43 -2.94 -1.00 -26.65
CA GLU A 43 -3.96 -0.10 -26.15
C GLU A 43 -5.21 -0.28 -27.00
N PRO A 44 -6.41 -0.31 -26.42
CA PRO A 44 -7.64 -0.39 -27.19
C PRO A 44 -7.72 0.73 -28.20
N LEU A 45 -8.11 0.41 -29.41
CA LEU A 45 -8.26 1.39 -30.48
C LEU A 45 -9.59 2.15 -30.42
N SER A 46 -10.48 1.74 -29.49
CA SER A 46 -11.78 2.39 -29.29
C SER A 46 -12.23 2.23 -27.84
N ALA A 47 -12.62 3.33 -27.23
CA ALA A 47 -13.29 3.30 -25.93
C ALA A 47 -14.61 2.54 -26.01
N VAL A 48 -14.90 1.70 -25.02
CA VAL A 48 -16.23 1.13 -24.83
C VAL A 48 -17.05 2.18 -24.06
N PRO A 49 -18.12 2.75 -24.64
CA PRO A 49 -18.92 3.73 -23.93
C PRO A 49 -19.43 3.14 -22.62
N LEU A 50 -19.21 3.84 -21.51
CA LEU A 50 -19.82 3.49 -20.24
C LEU A 50 -21.33 3.39 -20.42
N THR A 51 -21.94 2.31 -19.92
CA THR A 51 -23.39 2.23 -19.78
C THR A 51 -23.78 3.30 -18.76
N LYS A 52 -24.47 4.33 -19.23
CA LYS A 52 -24.82 5.53 -18.48
C LYS A 52 -25.51 5.20 -17.16
N SER A 53 -24.80 5.33 -16.05
CA SER A 53 -25.42 5.66 -14.77
C SER A 53 -25.05 7.11 -14.40
N ASP A 54 -25.44 8.04 -15.25
CA ASP A 54 -25.01 9.43 -15.17
C ASP A 54 -25.98 10.26 -14.36
N LYS A 55 -25.85 10.19 -13.08
CA LYS A 55 -26.09 11.38 -12.28
C LYS A 55 -24.70 11.96 -11.99
N GLN A 56 -24.23 12.91 -12.81
CA GLN A 56 -23.16 13.79 -12.37
C GLN A 56 -23.54 14.30 -10.97
N ALA A 57 -22.79 13.89 -9.96
CA ALA A 57 -23.03 14.33 -8.61
C ALA A 57 -22.87 15.87 -8.63
N LYS A 58 -23.81 16.54 -8.01
CA LYS A 58 -23.83 18.00 -7.97
C LYS A 58 -22.66 18.44 -7.12
N ARG A 59 -21.75 19.23 -7.67
CA ARG A 59 -20.62 19.83 -6.94
C ARG A 59 -21.10 20.45 -5.64
N ILE A 60 -20.60 19.98 -4.51
CA ILE A 60 -20.92 20.51 -3.18
C ILE A 60 -20.11 21.79 -3.00
N THR A 61 -20.73 22.88 -2.57
CA THR A 61 -20.03 24.10 -2.17
C THR A 61 -19.68 24.01 -0.69
N PRO A 62 -18.48 24.50 -0.27
CA PRO A 62 -18.12 24.52 1.14
C PRO A 62 -19.20 25.22 1.98
N PRO A 63 -19.57 24.68 3.14
CA PRO A 63 -20.36 25.42 4.12
C PRO A 63 -19.64 26.71 4.51
N ALA A 64 -20.37 27.83 4.59
CA ALA A 64 -19.81 29.16 4.85
C ALA A 64 -19.14 29.32 6.24
N ASP A 65 -19.27 28.33 7.11
CA ASP A 65 -18.78 28.26 8.49
C ASP A 65 -17.65 27.22 8.70
N ARG A 66 -17.17 26.54 7.64
CA ARG A 66 -16.04 25.61 7.71
C ARG A 66 -14.77 26.30 7.23
N ASP A 67 -13.76 26.28 8.09
CA ASP A 67 -12.38 26.61 7.73
C ASP A 67 -11.79 25.36 7.06
N VAL A 68 -12.12 25.15 5.78
CA VAL A 68 -11.59 24.04 4.98
C VAL A 68 -10.43 24.57 4.16
N ASN A 69 -9.26 23.99 4.34
CA ASN A 69 -8.11 24.29 3.50
C ASN A 69 -8.33 23.68 2.11
N ILE A 70 -8.70 24.48 1.12
CA ILE A 70 -8.89 24.05 -0.25
C ILE A 70 -7.54 24.11 -0.95
N VAL A 71 -7.06 22.96 -1.44
CA VAL A 71 -5.77 22.87 -2.11
C VAL A 71 -5.72 23.65 -3.43
N SER A 72 -4.55 24.20 -3.73
CA SER A 72 -4.24 24.84 -5.00
C SER A 72 -3.80 23.79 -6.01
N ILE A 73 -4.39 23.82 -7.20
CA ILE A 73 -4.10 22.88 -8.28
C ILE A 73 -3.64 23.62 -9.50
N ILE A 74 -2.53 23.17 -10.09
CA ILE A 74 -1.99 23.72 -11.34
C ILE A 74 -1.91 22.64 -12.41
N SER A 75 -2.09 23.03 -13.66
CA SER A 75 -1.85 22.15 -14.81
C SER A 75 -0.37 22.08 -15.12
N ILE A 76 0.14 20.87 -15.34
CA ILE A 76 1.53 20.64 -15.75
C ILE A 76 1.57 19.97 -17.14
N GLY A 77 2.19 18.82 -17.32
CA GLY A 77 2.29 18.15 -18.61
C GLY A 77 1.01 17.46 -19.08
N THR A 78 1.08 16.83 -20.24
CA THR A 78 -0.01 16.09 -20.88
C THR A 78 0.46 14.72 -21.37
N SER A 79 -0.46 13.78 -21.55
CA SER A 79 -0.18 12.50 -22.20
C SER A 79 -1.21 12.20 -23.27
N ALA A 80 -0.85 11.29 -24.20
CA ALA A 80 -1.73 10.90 -25.30
C ALA A 80 -3.05 10.28 -24.85
N ASN A 81 -3.08 9.67 -23.68
CA ASN A 81 -4.24 8.97 -23.12
C ASN A 81 -4.00 8.65 -21.62
N ALA A 82 -5.02 8.09 -20.96
CA ALA A 82 -4.98 7.74 -19.54
C ALA A 82 -4.12 6.51 -19.20
N TYR A 83 -3.54 5.83 -20.16
CA TYR A 83 -2.67 4.68 -19.89
C TYR A 83 -1.27 5.10 -19.39
N GLY A 84 -0.99 6.39 -19.22
CA GLY A 84 0.25 6.90 -18.64
C GLY A 84 0.48 6.42 -17.23
N TYR A 85 -0.55 6.49 -16.40
CA TYR A 85 -0.55 6.11 -14.99
C TYR A 85 -1.32 4.81 -14.68
N TYR A 86 -1.75 4.08 -15.68
CA TYR A 86 -2.58 2.88 -15.52
C TYR A 86 -1.87 1.71 -14.80
N GLY A 87 -0.55 1.59 -14.94
CA GLY A 87 0.22 0.50 -14.34
C GLY A 87 0.31 0.57 -12.80
N ASN A 88 0.84 -0.50 -12.21
CA ASN A 88 1.06 -0.61 -10.76
C ASN A 88 2.32 0.12 -10.27
N GLN A 89 3.05 0.82 -11.13
CA GLN A 89 4.19 1.65 -10.75
C GLN A 89 3.76 2.72 -9.74
N ARG A 90 4.68 3.06 -8.82
CA ARG A 90 4.46 4.09 -7.79
C ARG A 90 5.43 5.27 -7.90
N SER A 91 6.38 5.20 -8.81
CA SER A 91 7.45 6.19 -8.98
C SER A 91 7.17 7.18 -10.12
N TYR A 92 5.91 7.57 -10.35
CA TYR A 92 5.58 8.62 -11.33
C TYR A 92 5.88 10.03 -10.84
N VAL A 93 5.83 10.25 -9.53
CA VAL A 93 6.19 11.52 -8.87
C VAL A 93 7.37 11.29 -7.97
N TRP A 94 8.38 12.15 -8.06
CA TRP A 94 9.58 12.07 -7.23
C TRP A 94 9.93 13.43 -6.65
N VAL A 95 10.25 13.45 -5.36
CA VAL A 95 10.71 14.64 -4.64
C VAL A 95 12.18 14.46 -4.25
N GLU A 96 13.00 15.46 -4.53
CA GLU A 96 14.40 15.54 -4.14
C GLU A 96 14.65 16.85 -3.38
N SER A 97 14.48 16.81 -2.06
CA SER A 97 14.47 17.98 -1.20
C SER A 97 15.78 18.77 -1.18
N PRO A 98 17.00 18.16 -1.20
CA PRO A 98 18.25 18.90 -1.20
C PRO A 98 18.40 19.90 -2.36
N ILE A 99 17.75 19.64 -3.48
CA ILE A 99 17.74 20.53 -4.66
C ILE A 99 16.38 21.19 -4.89
N ASN A 100 15.46 21.07 -3.91
CA ASN A 100 14.11 21.63 -3.95
C ASN A 100 13.30 21.23 -5.20
N ALA A 101 13.52 19.99 -5.70
CA ALA A 101 12.95 19.52 -6.95
C ALA A 101 11.78 18.55 -6.71
N VAL A 102 10.80 18.64 -7.61
CA VAL A 102 9.75 17.63 -7.80
C VAL A 102 9.57 17.39 -9.29
N SER A 103 9.51 16.13 -9.69
CA SER A 103 9.27 15.72 -11.08
C SER A 103 8.04 14.83 -11.21
N ASN A 104 7.41 14.94 -12.37
CA ASN A 104 6.35 14.07 -12.85
C ASN A 104 6.84 13.41 -14.14
N PHE A 105 6.89 12.09 -14.18
CA PHE A 105 7.39 11.35 -15.34
C PHE A 105 6.25 10.62 -16.05
N HIS A 106 6.16 10.77 -17.38
CA HIS A 106 4.98 10.32 -18.11
C HIS A 106 5.30 9.92 -19.56
N ARG A 107 4.32 9.34 -20.22
CA ARG A 107 4.32 9.11 -21.66
C ARG A 107 3.93 10.40 -22.38
N MET A 108 4.48 10.60 -23.56
CA MET A 108 4.29 11.79 -24.40
C MET A 108 3.05 11.70 -25.31
N GLY A 109 2.91 12.64 -26.22
CA GLY A 109 1.89 12.65 -27.27
C GLY A 109 0.57 13.32 -26.89
N GLY A 110 0.57 14.10 -25.79
CA GLY A 110 -0.59 14.87 -25.35
C GLY A 110 -0.78 16.20 -26.08
N ALA A 111 -1.67 17.02 -25.55
CA ALA A 111 -2.04 18.30 -26.18
C ALA A 111 -0.89 19.33 -26.21
N LEU A 112 0.05 19.25 -25.26
CA LEU A 112 1.24 20.12 -25.22
C LEU A 112 2.41 19.59 -26.07
N ASP A 113 2.31 18.34 -26.53
CA ASP A 113 3.26 17.71 -27.47
C ASP A 113 2.53 17.29 -28.77
N PRO A 114 2.03 18.25 -29.57
CA PRO A 114 1.24 17.95 -30.75
C PRO A 114 2.07 17.25 -31.83
N GLY A 115 1.70 15.99 -32.11
CA GLY A 115 2.40 15.12 -33.05
C GLY A 115 3.44 14.21 -32.39
N GLY A 116 3.57 14.25 -31.07
CA GLY A 116 4.32 13.29 -30.28
C GLY A 116 3.70 11.90 -30.29
N TYR A 117 4.44 10.94 -29.77
CA TYR A 117 4.07 9.54 -29.80
C TYR A 117 3.92 8.97 -28.38
N SER A 118 2.84 8.25 -28.13
CA SER A 118 2.56 7.66 -26.81
C SER A 118 3.55 6.58 -26.36
N GLY A 119 4.48 6.20 -27.19
CA GLY A 119 5.60 5.31 -26.88
C GLY A 119 6.90 6.04 -26.53
N ASP A 120 6.86 7.37 -26.47
CA ASP A 120 7.97 8.21 -26.04
C ASP A 120 7.79 8.57 -24.56
N TYR A 121 8.90 8.90 -23.86
CA TYR A 121 8.87 9.40 -22.48
C TYR A 121 9.31 10.84 -22.38
N GLY A 122 8.66 11.54 -21.48
CA GLY A 122 9.04 12.86 -21.03
C GLY A 122 8.77 13.07 -19.54
N TYR A 123 9.11 14.24 -19.07
CA TYR A 123 8.86 14.64 -17.70
C TYR A 123 8.54 16.12 -17.58
N ASP A 124 7.85 16.45 -16.49
CA ASP A 124 7.66 17.80 -15.99
C ASP A 124 8.51 17.98 -14.75
N ILE A 125 9.12 19.13 -14.54
CA ILE A 125 9.97 19.38 -13.38
C ILE A 125 9.78 20.78 -12.83
N SER A 126 9.73 20.86 -11.50
CA SER A 126 9.97 22.06 -10.71
C SER A 126 11.28 21.93 -9.95
N THR A 127 12.03 23.02 -9.83
CA THR A 127 13.23 23.14 -8.99
C THR A 127 13.09 24.26 -7.95
N ASP A 128 11.86 24.66 -7.68
CA ASP A 128 11.50 25.71 -6.71
C ASP A 128 10.41 25.25 -5.72
N GLY A 129 10.37 23.96 -5.43
CA GLY A 129 9.44 23.36 -4.47
C GLY A 129 8.01 23.23 -5.01
N GLY A 130 7.84 23.00 -6.31
CA GLY A 130 6.53 22.82 -6.93
C GLY A 130 5.79 24.13 -7.24
N GLN A 131 6.48 25.27 -7.23
CA GLN A 131 5.84 26.56 -7.53
C GLN A 131 5.68 26.80 -9.02
N ASN A 132 6.70 26.48 -9.80
CA ASN A 132 6.70 26.63 -11.26
C ASN A 132 7.28 25.36 -11.90
N PHE A 133 6.73 24.98 -13.05
CA PHE A 133 7.15 23.79 -13.80
C PHE A 133 7.67 24.14 -15.19
N THR A 134 8.71 23.42 -15.60
CA THR A 134 9.06 23.24 -17.02
C THR A 134 8.47 21.89 -17.44
N ASN A 135 7.63 21.91 -18.46
CA ASN A 135 6.83 20.76 -18.87
C ASN A 135 7.32 20.12 -20.16
N GLU A 136 6.96 18.88 -20.41
CA GLU A 136 7.14 18.14 -21.66
C GLU A 136 8.60 18.04 -22.10
N ILE A 137 9.52 17.76 -21.20
CA ILE A 137 10.92 17.53 -21.56
C ILE A 137 11.08 16.10 -22.04
N GLU A 138 11.19 15.90 -23.36
CA GLU A 138 11.39 14.59 -23.99
C GLU A 138 12.75 14.01 -23.62
N VAL A 139 12.78 12.74 -23.17
CA VAL A 139 14.03 12.03 -22.78
C VAL A 139 14.18 10.67 -23.47
N TYR A 140 13.12 10.15 -24.02
CA TYR A 140 13.15 8.89 -24.74
C TYR A 140 12.24 8.97 -25.96
N LYS A 141 12.79 8.62 -27.11
CA LYS A 141 12.06 8.56 -28.37
C LYS A 141 12.12 7.16 -28.97
N ALA A 142 10.95 6.59 -29.24
CA ALA A 142 10.85 5.35 -29.99
C ALA A 142 11.19 5.60 -31.47
N THR A 143 12.04 4.77 -32.03
CA THR A 143 12.58 4.94 -33.39
C THR A 143 12.53 3.69 -34.25
N ASN A 144 12.30 2.51 -33.66
CA ASN A 144 12.33 1.23 -34.34
C ASN A 144 10.96 0.87 -34.93
N ASN A 145 10.60 1.50 -36.05
CA ASN A 145 9.37 1.22 -36.76
C ASN A 145 9.57 0.11 -37.80
N ALA A 146 9.10 -1.10 -37.48
CA ALA A 146 9.14 -2.26 -38.38
C ALA A 146 7.97 -2.29 -39.41
N GLY A 147 7.23 -1.19 -39.56
CA GLY A 147 6.07 -1.07 -40.47
C GLY A 147 4.75 -1.53 -39.87
N GLY A 148 4.70 -1.76 -38.54
CA GLY A 148 3.49 -2.03 -37.78
C GLY A 148 2.79 -0.76 -37.28
N THR A 149 1.74 -0.96 -36.49
CA THR A 149 0.98 0.12 -35.85
C THR A 149 1.77 0.75 -34.69
N TYR A 150 2.66 -0.03 -34.06
CA TYR A 150 3.51 0.39 -32.95
C TYR A 150 4.99 0.22 -33.30
N TYR A 151 5.82 1.07 -32.72
CA TYR A 151 7.27 0.88 -32.77
C TYR A 151 7.68 -0.25 -31.83
N LEU A 152 8.65 -1.07 -32.23
CA LEU A 152 9.12 -2.19 -31.40
C LEU A 152 9.75 -1.71 -30.09
N ASP A 153 10.39 -0.55 -30.10
CA ASP A 153 10.97 0.08 -28.93
C ASP A 153 10.03 1.12 -28.29
N ALA A 154 8.71 1.03 -28.55
CA ALA A 154 7.74 1.88 -27.89
C ALA A 154 7.69 1.58 -26.39
N ALA A 155 7.95 2.60 -25.58
CA ALA A 155 7.99 2.49 -24.14
C ALA A 155 6.61 2.63 -23.50
N ARG A 156 6.42 2.02 -22.31
CA ARG A 156 5.15 1.99 -21.55
C ARG A 156 5.45 2.07 -20.07
N TYR A 157 4.48 2.40 -19.24
CA TYR A 157 4.45 2.28 -17.77
C TYR A 157 5.79 2.54 -17.08
N PRO A 158 6.32 3.78 -17.12
CA PRO A 158 7.65 4.10 -16.63
C PRO A 158 7.74 4.05 -15.11
N ASN A 159 8.93 3.68 -14.64
CA ASN A 159 9.44 4.06 -13.33
C ASN A 159 10.45 5.18 -13.50
N HIS A 160 10.55 6.09 -12.52
CA HIS A 160 11.59 7.11 -12.53
C HIS A 160 12.02 7.52 -11.13
N ALA A 161 13.13 8.24 -11.08
CA ALA A 161 13.65 8.91 -9.90
C ALA A 161 14.48 10.12 -10.30
N ILE A 162 14.81 10.96 -9.32
CA ILE A 162 15.88 11.96 -9.44
C ILE A 162 17.13 11.38 -8.76
N TYR A 163 18.19 11.13 -9.53
CA TYR A 163 19.51 10.86 -8.98
C TYR A 163 20.21 12.18 -8.66
N ASN A 164 20.43 12.39 -7.38
CA ASN A 164 21.14 13.55 -6.87
C ASN A 164 22.46 13.09 -6.24
N PRO A 165 23.64 13.41 -6.83
CA PRO A 165 24.92 13.04 -6.24
C PRO A 165 25.08 13.54 -4.80
N ASP A 166 25.75 12.75 -3.95
CA ASP A 166 25.89 13.05 -2.54
C ASP A 166 26.43 14.48 -2.28
N GLY A 167 25.75 15.19 -1.40
CA GLY A 167 26.07 16.57 -1.03
C GLY A 167 25.74 17.63 -2.10
N ASN A 168 25.13 17.26 -3.23
CA ASN A 168 24.75 18.24 -4.25
C ASN A 168 23.47 19.00 -3.84
N THR A 169 23.50 20.32 -4.01
CA THR A 169 22.39 21.25 -3.75
C THR A 169 22.01 22.08 -4.99
N ASP A 170 22.63 21.81 -6.13
CA ASP A 170 22.35 22.49 -7.39
C ASP A 170 21.58 21.54 -8.33
N PRO A 171 20.32 21.84 -8.69
CA PRO A 171 19.54 21.01 -9.60
C PRO A 171 20.25 20.71 -10.93
N ALA A 172 21.11 21.63 -11.40
CA ALA A 172 21.83 21.46 -12.65
C ALA A 172 22.83 20.27 -12.65
N ASN A 173 23.18 19.75 -11.48
CA ASN A 173 24.08 18.60 -11.33
C ASN A 173 23.34 17.28 -11.05
N ALA A 174 22.01 17.29 -11.08
CA ALA A 174 21.18 16.11 -10.85
C ALA A 174 20.62 15.55 -12.17
N TYR A 175 20.13 14.32 -12.12
CA TYR A 175 19.67 13.58 -13.29
C TYR A 175 18.30 12.94 -13.03
N ILE A 176 17.41 13.00 -14.03
CA ILE A 176 16.25 12.11 -14.12
C ILE A 176 16.76 10.72 -14.52
N VAL A 177 16.36 9.70 -13.80
CA VAL A 177 16.61 8.29 -14.10
C VAL A 177 15.27 7.66 -14.47
N PHE A 178 15.22 6.89 -15.55
CA PHE A 178 13.99 6.22 -15.95
C PHE A 178 14.24 4.77 -16.35
N PHE A 179 13.24 3.93 -16.08
CA PHE A 179 13.25 2.52 -16.42
C PHE A 179 11.81 2.04 -16.68
N GLY A 180 11.55 1.42 -17.81
CA GLY A 180 10.22 0.92 -18.12
C GLY A 180 10.23 -0.18 -19.19
N PRO A 181 9.12 -0.91 -19.33
CA PRO A 181 8.98 -1.93 -20.36
C PRO A 181 8.85 -1.33 -21.75
N ASN A 182 9.22 -2.13 -22.76
CA ASN A 182 8.97 -1.79 -24.14
C ASN A 182 8.39 -2.97 -24.94
N LEU A 183 8.00 -2.69 -26.16
CA LEU A 183 7.43 -3.62 -27.11
C LEU A 183 8.54 -4.12 -28.04
N ASP A 184 9.55 -4.83 -27.56
CA ASP A 184 10.71 -5.22 -28.37
C ASP A 184 10.35 -6.11 -29.57
N GLY A 185 9.09 -6.55 -29.65
CA GLY A 185 8.54 -7.27 -30.77
C GLY A 185 8.87 -8.75 -30.81
N SER A 186 9.60 -9.27 -29.82
CA SER A 186 10.00 -10.67 -29.77
C SER A 186 8.81 -11.62 -29.69
N ASN A 187 7.68 -11.15 -29.14
CA ASN A 187 6.44 -11.92 -28.96
C ASN A 187 5.25 -11.36 -29.78
N GLY A 188 5.49 -10.96 -31.01
CA GLY A 188 4.42 -10.50 -31.90
C GLY A 188 3.85 -9.13 -31.59
N GLY A 189 4.62 -8.25 -30.96
CA GLY A 189 4.22 -6.89 -30.54
C GLY A 189 3.75 -6.83 -29.08
N SER A 190 4.05 -7.84 -28.29
CA SER A 190 3.87 -7.87 -26.85
C SER A 190 5.13 -7.41 -26.12
N TRP A 191 5.13 -7.48 -24.78
CA TRP A 191 6.28 -7.18 -23.93
C TRP A 191 7.46 -8.09 -24.30
N GLY A 192 8.65 -7.64 -24.01
CA GLY A 192 9.87 -8.43 -24.29
C GLY A 192 11.16 -7.65 -24.10
N GLY A 193 11.08 -6.40 -23.61
CA GLY A 193 12.26 -5.60 -23.38
C GLY A 193 12.05 -4.49 -22.38
N TYR A 194 13.16 -3.85 -22.00
CA TYR A 194 13.19 -2.64 -21.19
C TYR A 194 13.81 -1.49 -21.96
N SER A 195 13.31 -0.28 -21.66
CA SER A 195 13.84 1.01 -22.09
C SER A 195 14.29 1.79 -20.86
N TYR A 196 15.53 2.21 -20.80
CA TYR A 196 16.07 2.92 -19.66
C TYR A 196 17.13 3.93 -20.05
N GLY A 197 17.43 4.85 -19.14
CA GLY A 197 18.45 5.86 -19.32
C GLY A 197 18.39 6.95 -18.27
N VAL A 198 19.15 8.02 -18.53
CA VAL A 198 19.18 9.20 -17.71
C VAL A 198 19.05 10.45 -18.56
N ALA A 199 18.59 11.55 -17.92
CA ALA A 199 18.60 12.89 -18.54
C ALA A 199 19.09 13.92 -17.53
N SER A 200 19.97 14.83 -17.95
CA SER A 200 20.46 15.90 -17.10
C SER A 200 19.38 16.95 -16.87
N ILE A 201 19.16 17.35 -15.61
CA ILE A 201 18.25 18.44 -15.29
C ILE A 201 18.84 19.80 -15.74
N GLY A 202 20.16 19.97 -15.62
CA GLY A 202 20.84 21.21 -16.02
C GLY A 202 21.08 21.37 -17.51
N ASP A 203 21.09 20.28 -18.25
CA ASP A 203 21.27 20.27 -19.72
C ASP A 203 20.24 19.34 -20.36
N THR A 204 19.09 19.86 -20.69
CA THR A 204 17.98 19.10 -21.29
C THR A 204 18.30 18.48 -22.67
N SER A 205 19.44 18.84 -23.28
CA SER A 205 19.93 18.18 -24.50
C SER A 205 20.68 16.89 -24.22
N TYR A 206 21.10 16.66 -22.96
CA TYR A 206 21.80 15.44 -22.56
C TYR A 206 20.82 14.40 -22.03
N HIS A 207 20.67 13.32 -22.77
CA HIS A 207 19.97 12.12 -22.32
C HIS A 207 20.59 10.86 -22.94
N THR A 208 20.46 9.74 -22.26
CA THR A 208 20.86 8.43 -22.76
C THR A 208 19.63 7.61 -23.11
N LYS A 209 19.78 6.66 -24.03
CA LYS A 209 18.76 5.70 -24.42
C LYS A 209 19.39 4.31 -24.52
N ASN A 210 18.96 3.42 -23.64
CA ASN A 210 19.41 2.05 -23.62
C ASN A 210 18.21 1.11 -23.78
N LEU A 211 18.44 -0.03 -24.41
CA LEU A 211 17.44 -1.08 -24.63
C LEU A 211 18.02 -2.41 -24.14
N LEU A 212 17.18 -3.19 -23.51
CA LEU A 212 17.53 -4.54 -23.05
C LEU A 212 16.38 -5.47 -23.43
N SER A 213 16.62 -6.40 -24.35
CA SER A 213 15.62 -7.39 -24.77
C SER A 213 15.72 -8.65 -23.96
N SER A 214 14.60 -9.37 -23.83
CA SER A 214 14.59 -10.72 -23.25
C SER A 214 15.62 -11.62 -23.94
N HIS A 215 16.35 -12.38 -23.15
CA HIS A 215 17.43 -13.26 -23.64
C HIS A 215 17.59 -14.47 -22.72
N ASP A 216 18.07 -15.57 -23.26
CA ASP A 216 18.29 -16.84 -22.56
C ASP A 216 17.04 -17.21 -21.69
N ASP A 217 17.18 -17.27 -20.37
CA ASP A 217 16.08 -17.56 -19.42
C ASP A 217 15.50 -16.29 -18.78
N PHE A 218 15.92 -15.06 -19.21
CA PHE A 218 15.41 -13.79 -18.73
C PHE A 218 14.24 -13.31 -19.60
N TYR A 219 13.05 -13.31 -19.03
CA TYR A 219 11.84 -12.81 -19.67
C TYR A 219 11.45 -11.47 -19.07
N HIS A 220 11.42 -10.44 -19.90
CA HIS A 220 11.10 -9.08 -19.49
C HIS A 220 9.61 -8.82 -19.66
N LEU A 221 8.95 -8.35 -18.59
CA LEU A 221 7.51 -8.10 -18.60
C LEU A 221 7.21 -6.63 -18.32
N ILE A 222 6.66 -6.32 -17.17
CA ILE A 222 6.26 -4.96 -16.76
C ILE A 222 6.73 -4.77 -15.31
N PRO A 223 7.93 -4.24 -15.08
CA PRO A 223 8.45 -4.09 -13.72
C PRO A 223 7.65 -3.03 -12.96
N SER A 224 6.93 -3.44 -11.92
CA SER A 224 6.21 -2.53 -11.03
C SER A 224 6.99 -2.21 -9.74
N ALA A 225 8.07 -2.92 -9.48
CA ALA A 225 8.96 -2.70 -8.35
C ALA A 225 10.19 -1.90 -8.76
N TYR A 226 10.35 -0.70 -8.20
CA TYR A 226 11.46 0.20 -8.48
C TYR A 226 11.82 1.02 -7.25
N ASP A 227 13.11 1.14 -6.97
CA ASP A 227 13.63 2.09 -5.99
C ASP A 227 15.00 2.64 -6.40
N LEU A 228 15.28 3.87 -6.05
CA LEU A 228 16.59 4.50 -6.15
C LEU A 228 17.05 4.89 -4.75
N THR A 229 18.20 4.33 -4.33
CA THR A 229 18.81 4.66 -3.03
C THR A 229 19.66 5.92 -3.09
N SER A 230 19.85 6.55 -1.96
CA SER A 230 20.75 7.72 -1.81
C SER A 230 22.22 7.38 -2.15
N GLN A 231 22.62 6.10 -2.08
CA GLN A 231 23.94 5.63 -2.49
C GLN A 231 24.07 5.36 -4.00
N GLY A 232 23.03 5.63 -4.79
CA GLY A 232 23.06 5.46 -6.23
C GLY A 232 22.91 4.01 -6.70
N LEU A 233 22.21 3.17 -5.95
CA LEU A 233 21.67 1.90 -6.44
C LEU A 233 20.28 2.15 -7.01
N SER A 234 20.10 1.92 -8.32
CA SER A 234 18.79 1.81 -8.97
C SER A 234 18.41 0.32 -9.01
N MET A 235 17.41 -0.04 -8.23
CA MET A 235 16.92 -1.42 -8.12
C MET A 235 15.58 -1.57 -8.80
N VAL A 236 15.50 -2.52 -9.74
CA VAL A 236 14.27 -2.91 -10.43
C VAL A 236 14.02 -4.38 -10.15
N VAL A 237 12.78 -4.77 -9.90
CA VAL A 237 12.39 -6.18 -9.78
C VAL A 237 11.21 -6.43 -10.71
N ASP A 238 11.28 -7.51 -11.44
CA ASP A 238 10.20 -8.00 -12.32
C ASP A 238 9.99 -9.50 -12.09
N ILE A 239 8.79 -9.98 -12.42
CA ILE A 239 8.46 -11.39 -12.35
C ILE A 239 8.98 -12.07 -13.62
N ASN A 240 9.72 -13.17 -13.47
CA ASN A 240 10.15 -13.95 -14.61
C ASN A 240 8.98 -14.78 -15.18
N TYR A 241 8.38 -14.27 -16.25
CA TYR A 241 7.18 -14.85 -16.86
C TYR A 241 7.38 -15.11 -18.34
N ASP A 242 7.36 -16.38 -18.72
CA ASP A 242 7.42 -16.81 -20.13
C ASP A 242 6.08 -16.52 -20.82
N ILE A 243 6.00 -15.40 -21.52
CA ILE A 243 4.79 -14.95 -22.24
C ILE A 243 4.41 -15.96 -23.32
N ALA A 244 5.37 -16.56 -24.02
CA ALA A 244 5.11 -17.47 -25.15
C ALA A 244 4.42 -18.76 -24.67
N ASN A 245 4.75 -19.23 -23.48
CA ASN A 245 4.19 -20.43 -22.87
C ASN A 245 3.15 -20.11 -21.77
N SER A 246 2.90 -18.84 -21.48
CA SER A 246 1.99 -18.37 -20.41
C SER A 246 2.30 -19.01 -19.06
N THR A 247 3.60 -19.02 -18.67
CA THR A 247 4.10 -19.75 -17.50
C THR A 247 4.91 -18.84 -16.59
N TYR A 248 4.55 -18.78 -15.30
CA TYR A 248 5.40 -18.26 -14.25
C TYR A 248 6.54 -19.25 -13.96
N LEU A 249 7.78 -18.75 -13.86
CA LEU A 249 8.96 -19.58 -13.67
C LEU A 249 9.40 -19.71 -12.21
N ASP A 250 8.61 -19.18 -11.27
CA ASP A 250 8.93 -19.12 -9.84
C ASP A 250 10.27 -18.42 -9.57
N GLN A 251 10.55 -17.39 -10.34
CA GLN A 251 11.76 -16.59 -10.27
C GLN A 251 11.43 -15.10 -10.33
N LEU A 252 12.24 -14.30 -9.66
CA LEU A 252 12.26 -12.85 -9.79
C LEU A 252 13.51 -12.44 -10.57
N ASN A 253 13.34 -11.52 -11.51
CA ASN A 253 14.44 -10.87 -12.21
C ASN A 253 14.87 -9.64 -11.41
N LEU A 254 16.09 -9.69 -10.86
CA LEU A 254 16.72 -8.63 -10.10
C LEU A 254 17.65 -7.83 -11.01
N ILE A 255 17.30 -6.56 -11.24
CA ILE A 255 18.03 -5.69 -12.14
C ILE A 255 18.66 -4.57 -11.31
N ARG A 256 19.99 -4.59 -11.17
CA ARG A 256 20.76 -3.64 -10.35
C ARG A 256 21.54 -2.70 -11.23
N GLY A 257 21.29 -1.40 -11.10
CA GLY A 257 22.04 -0.35 -11.76
C GLY A 257 22.88 0.44 -10.77
N TYR A 258 24.12 0.70 -11.11
CA TYR A 258 25.00 1.60 -10.34
C TYR A 258 25.45 2.75 -11.21
N TRP A 259 25.48 3.94 -10.61
CA TRP A 259 25.95 5.14 -11.29
C TRP A 259 27.44 5.02 -11.66
N ASP A 260 27.77 5.30 -12.90
CA ASP A 260 29.15 5.39 -13.40
C ASP A 260 29.45 6.82 -13.86
N ASP A 261 30.32 7.50 -13.13
CA ASP A 261 30.74 8.88 -13.42
C ASP A 261 31.44 9.08 -14.77
N ASN A 262 32.00 8.02 -15.35
CA ASN A 262 32.71 8.12 -16.62
C ASN A 262 31.74 8.17 -17.80
N VAL A 263 30.64 7.43 -17.71
CA VAL A 263 29.59 7.39 -18.76
C VAL A 263 28.40 8.29 -18.43
N LYS A 264 28.31 8.79 -17.18
CA LYS A 264 27.20 9.60 -16.69
C LYS A 264 25.84 8.90 -16.88
N ASP A 265 25.80 7.60 -16.57
CA ASP A 265 24.63 6.75 -16.71
C ASP A 265 24.64 5.63 -15.65
N PHE A 266 23.52 4.93 -15.49
CA PHE A 266 23.45 3.70 -14.69
C PHE A 266 23.87 2.50 -15.52
N VAL A 267 24.80 1.72 -15.00
CA VAL A 267 25.23 0.44 -15.59
C VAL A 267 24.46 -0.69 -14.89
N TYR A 268 23.57 -1.33 -15.63
CA TYR A 268 22.69 -2.38 -15.10
C TYR A 268 23.26 -3.77 -15.31
N THR A 269 22.99 -4.66 -14.35
CA THR A 269 23.21 -6.11 -14.41
C THR A 269 21.92 -6.82 -13.99
N GLU A 270 21.68 -8.00 -14.57
CA GLU A 270 20.53 -8.84 -14.27
C GLU A 270 20.97 -10.12 -13.54
N GLU A 271 20.10 -10.56 -12.63
CA GLU A 271 20.25 -11.82 -11.91
C GLU A 271 18.86 -12.44 -11.68
N LEU A 272 18.74 -13.76 -11.90
CA LEU A 272 17.54 -14.51 -11.53
C LEU A 272 17.66 -15.00 -10.09
N MET A 273 16.67 -14.68 -9.28
CA MET A 273 16.52 -15.20 -7.93
C MET A 273 15.37 -16.20 -7.90
N ASP A 274 15.63 -17.43 -7.48
CA ASP A 274 14.58 -18.43 -7.24
C ASP A 274 13.67 -17.89 -6.12
N ALA A 275 12.39 -17.75 -6.41
CA ALA A 275 11.45 -17.15 -5.47
C ALA A 275 10.98 -18.12 -4.40
N GLU A 276 10.99 -19.43 -4.72
CA GLU A 276 10.56 -20.51 -3.81
C GLU A 276 9.19 -20.26 -3.20
N MET A 277 8.28 -19.65 -3.99
CA MET A 277 6.94 -19.33 -3.52
C MET A 277 6.07 -20.58 -3.48
N PRO A 278 5.28 -20.76 -2.43
CA PRO A 278 4.28 -21.82 -2.41
C PRO A 278 3.19 -21.56 -3.47
N GLY A 279 2.48 -22.60 -3.85
CA GLY A 279 1.37 -22.50 -4.77
C GLY A 279 1.76 -22.41 -6.25
N SER A 280 1.07 -21.56 -7.01
CA SER A 280 1.24 -21.44 -8.46
C SER A 280 2.36 -20.49 -8.89
N GLY A 281 3.03 -19.81 -7.96
CA GLY A 281 3.97 -18.73 -8.26
C GLY A 281 3.32 -17.45 -8.81
N SER A 282 1.98 -17.41 -8.90
CA SER A 282 1.24 -16.23 -9.38
C SER A 282 1.21 -15.14 -8.32
N THR A 283 1.57 -13.93 -8.71
CA THR A 283 1.51 -12.74 -7.87
C THR A 283 0.51 -11.72 -8.42
N ALA A 284 -0.10 -10.93 -7.53
CA ALA A 284 -0.93 -9.81 -7.93
C ALA A 284 -0.08 -8.56 -8.24
N ASP A 285 0.96 -8.30 -7.45
CA ASP A 285 1.85 -7.14 -7.59
C ASP A 285 3.18 -7.40 -6.87
N GLU A 286 4.22 -6.62 -7.20
CA GLU A 286 5.55 -6.63 -6.56
C GLU A 286 6.04 -5.22 -6.29
N LYS A 287 6.81 -5.07 -5.20
CA LYS A 287 7.47 -3.81 -4.80
C LYS A 287 8.86 -4.08 -4.25
N VAL A 288 9.72 -3.06 -4.35
CA VAL A 288 11.02 -3.02 -3.69
C VAL A 288 11.21 -1.67 -3.03
N ALA A 289 11.77 -1.66 -1.82
CA ALA A 289 12.14 -0.43 -1.13
C ALA A 289 13.36 -0.64 -0.24
N PHE A 290 14.13 0.43 -0.05
CA PHE A 290 15.29 0.47 0.82
C PHE A 290 15.13 1.49 1.93
N SER A 291 15.80 1.22 3.06
CA SER A 291 15.99 2.19 4.13
C SER A 291 16.72 3.45 3.62
N PRO A 292 16.59 4.59 4.30
CA PRO A 292 17.22 5.85 3.88
C PRO A 292 18.74 5.77 3.71
N ASP A 293 19.40 4.90 4.46
CA ASP A 293 20.84 4.64 4.34
C ASP A 293 21.18 3.63 3.22
N GLY A 294 20.17 3.11 2.52
CA GLY A 294 20.32 2.15 1.43
C GLY A 294 20.84 0.76 1.85
N GLN A 295 20.97 0.46 3.14
CA GLN A 295 21.57 -0.79 3.60
C GLN A 295 20.55 -1.93 3.74
N THR A 296 19.39 -1.63 4.31
CA THR A 296 18.32 -2.61 4.47
C THR A 296 17.30 -2.46 3.35
N GLY A 297 17.05 -3.52 2.61
CA GLY A 297 16.08 -3.57 1.53
C GLY A 297 15.06 -4.69 1.72
N TYR A 298 13.88 -4.49 1.16
CA TYR A 298 12.85 -5.53 1.05
C TYR A 298 12.33 -5.60 -0.38
N ILE A 299 12.21 -6.83 -0.89
CA ILE A 299 11.36 -7.17 -2.02
C ILE A 299 10.10 -7.76 -1.41
N CYS A 300 8.93 -7.28 -1.80
CA CYS A 300 7.65 -7.81 -1.33
C CYS A 300 6.73 -8.08 -2.52
N VAL A 301 6.03 -9.21 -2.48
CA VAL A 301 5.02 -9.58 -3.46
C VAL A 301 3.70 -9.92 -2.77
N LEU A 302 2.59 -9.72 -3.45
CA LEU A 302 1.30 -10.25 -3.02
C LEU A 302 1.06 -11.58 -3.73
N GLY A 303 1.21 -12.67 -2.98
CA GLY A 303 1.17 -14.03 -3.51
C GLY A 303 0.33 -14.99 -2.67
N ASP A 304 0.13 -16.20 -3.20
CA ASP A 304 -0.50 -17.29 -2.46
C ASP A 304 0.49 -17.82 -1.40
N ASN A 305 0.02 -17.91 -0.19
CA ASN A 305 0.79 -18.45 0.93
C ASN A 305 0.16 -19.80 1.35
N ASP A 306 0.47 -20.86 0.61
CA ASP A 306 0.03 -22.24 0.95
C ASP A 306 0.51 -22.71 2.35
N MET A 307 1.46 -21.99 2.96
CA MET A 307 1.94 -22.24 4.32
C MET A 307 1.03 -21.67 5.39
N ALA A 308 0.13 -20.75 5.02
CA ALA A 308 -0.84 -20.17 5.93
C ALA A 308 -1.89 -21.22 6.31
N GLU A 309 -2.19 -21.32 7.60
CA GLU A 309 -3.40 -22.00 8.04
C GLU A 309 -4.60 -21.16 7.62
N GLN A 310 -5.09 -21.39 6.41
CA GLN A 310 -6.26 -20.68 5.89
C GLN A 310 -7.52 -21.31 6.47
N PRO A 311 -8.24 -20.62 7.37
CA PRO A 311 -9.49 -21.15 7.90
C PRO A 311 -10.46 -21.44 6.74
N GLY A 312 -11.00 -22.63 6.66
CA GLY A 312 -11.93 -23.00 5.61
C GLY A 312 -11.33 -23.35 4.24
N GLY A 313 -9.99 -23.26 4.07
CA GLY A 313 -9.28 -23.67 2.84
C GLY A 313 -9.46 -22.73 1.64
N PHE A 314 -9.91 -21.50 1.86
CA PHE A 314 -9.97 -20.48 0.82
C PHE A 314 -8.59 -19.95 0.51
N LYS A 315 -8.32 -19.67 -0.76
CA LYS A 315 -7.08 -19.07 -1.22
C LYS A 315 -7.23 -17.55 -1.32
N GLY A 316 -6.20 -16.83 -0.87
CA GLY A 316 -6.12 -15.38 -0.90
C GLY A 316 -4.70 -14.90 -1.19
N TYR A 317 -4.51 -13.60 -1.26
CA TYR A 317 -3.19 -12.99 -1.39
C TYR A 317 -2.68 -12.53 -0.03
N TYR A 318 -1.38 -12.80 0.20
CA TYR A 318 -0.64 -12.46 1.41
C TYR A 318 0.66 -11.79 1.04
N PRO A 319 1.19 -10.88 1.85
CA PRO A 319 2.52 -10.34 1.63
C PRO A 319 3.57 -11.43 1.87
N ILE A 320 4.43 -11.63 0.87
CA ILE A 320 5.59 -12.52 0.89
C ILE A 320 6.81 -11.66 0.62
N TYR A 321 7.87 -11.78 1.42
CA TYR A 321 9.01 -10.89 1.28
C TYR A 321 10.37 -11.56 1.40
N TRP A 322 11.35 -10.93 0.80
CA TRP A 322 12.77 -11.18 0.96
C TRP A 322 13.43 -9.95 1.53
N LYS A 323 14.43 -10.13 2.39
CA LYS A 323 15.14 -9.07 3.07
C LYS A 323 16.61 -9.07 2.69
N SER A 324 17.16 -7.89 2.42
CA SER A 324 18.59 -7.64 2.30
C SER A 324 19.06 -6.78 3.48
N THR A 325 20.29 -7.00 3.92
CA THR A 325 20.99 -6.14 4.90
C THR A 325 22.37 -5.70 4.40
N ASP A 326 22.62 -5.85 3.12
CA ASP A 326 23.89 -5.57 2.46
C ASP A 326 23.70 -4.76 1.17
N ALA A 327 22.78 -3.80 1.20
CA ALA A 327 22.46 -2.90 0.08
C ALA A 327 22.01 -3.68 -1.18
N GLY A 328 21.17 -4.71 -1.01
CA GLY A 328 20.59 -5.47 -2.12
C GLY A 328 21.53 -6.45 -2.81
N GLN A 329 22.70 -6.74 -2.23
CA GLN A 329 23.64 -7.71 -2.81
C GLN A 329 23.14 -9.14 -2.62
N THR A 330 22.61 -9.46 -1.44
CA THR A 330 22.01 -10.77 -1.14
C THR A 330 20.62 -10.58 -0.51
N TRP A 331 19.77 -11.59 -0.70
CA TRP A 331 18.40 -11.61 -0.24
C TRP A 331 18.11 -12.88 0.56
N ASP A 332 17.54 -12.72 1.74
CA ASP A 332 17.14 -13.81 2.63
C ASP A 332 15.60 -13.90 2.65
N GLY A 333 15.06 -15.09 2.49
CA GLY A 333 13.61 -15.35 2.35
C GLY A 333 13.37 -16.62 1.50
N PRO A 334 12.10 -16.90 1.10
CA PRO A 334 10.91 -16.07 1.34
C PRO A 334 10.42 -16.13 2.78
N TYR A 335 9.88 -15.01 3.27
CA TYR A 335 9.16 -14.90 4.53
C TYR A 335 7.69 -14.58 4.27
N PHE A 336 6.81 -15.14 5.10
CA PHE A 336 5.36 -15.06 4.92
C PHE A 336 4.71 -14.26 6.05
N ILE A 337 3.87 -13.30 5.70
CA ILE A 337 3.10 -12.54 6.67
C ILE A 337 1.70 -13.14 6.78
N GLN A 338 1.39 -13.73 7.94
CA GLN A 338 0.10 -14.34 8.21
C GLN A 338 -0.92 -13.28 8.62
N LEU A 339 -1.96 -13.07 7.82
CA LEU A 339 -2.99 -12.06 8.08
C LEU A 339 -4.08 -12.57 9.05
N ASP A 340 -4.47 -13.82 8.92
CA ASP A 340 -5.64 -14.46 9.54
C ASP A 340 -5.29 -15.70 10.37
N GLY A 341 -6.31 -16.35 10.93
CA GLY A 341 -6.13 -17.51 11.79
C GLY A 341 -5.66 -17.18 13.20
N PRO A 342 -5.41 -18.21 14.04
CA PRO A 342 -5.02 -18.02 15.44
C PRO A 342 -3.62 -17.37 15.60
N ASN A 343 -2.78 -17.44 14.58
CA ASN A 343 -1.45 -16.85 14.53
C ASN A 343 -1.39 -15.59 13.65
N GLY A 344 -2.54 -15.11 13.16
CA GLY A 344 -2.62 -13.94 12.33
C GLY A 344 -2.36 -12.63 13.07
N ILE A 345 -2.25 -11.53 12.31
CA ILE A 345 -2.03 -10.20 12.89
C ILE A 345 -3.24 -9.79 13.72
N GLY A 346 -3.03 -9.56 15.02
CA GLY A 346 -4.11 -9.27 15.97
C GLY A 346 -4.96 -8.07 15.57
N GLY A 347 -4.37 -7.03 14.97
CA GLY A 347 -5.09 -5.87 14.43
C GLY A 347 -6.09 -6.24 13.32
N ILE A 348 -5.79 -7.26 12.53
CA ILE A 348 -6.68 -7.77 11.48
C ILE A 348 -7.69 -8.75 12.08
N VAL A 349 -7.22 -9.83 12.71
CA VAL A 349 -8.08 -10.92 13.20
C VAL A 349 -9.14 -10.42 14.18
N TYR A 350 -8.78 -9.54 15.11
CA TYR A 350 -9.67 -9.14 16.21
C TYR A 350 -10.30 -7.75 16.03
N HIS A 351 -9.78 -6.91 15.12
CA HIS A 351 -10.18 -5.51 15.06
C HIS A 351 -10.65 -5.05 13.67
N HIS A 352 -10.42 -5.83 12.61
CA HIS A 352 -10.84 -5.43 11.27
C HIS A 352 -12.37 -5.39 11.12
N LEU A 353 -13.09 -6.40 11.63
CA LEU A 353 -14.55 -6.42 11.63
C LEU A 353 -15.11 -6.29 13.04
N THR A 354 -16.20 -5.54 13.18
CA THR A 354 -17.02 -5.50 14.39
C THR A 354 -17.86 -6.78 14.52
N ASP A 355 -18.39 -7.08 15.72
CA ASP A 355 -19.28 -8.24 15.90
C ASP A 355 -20.55 -8.10 15.06
N GLU A 356 -21.10 -6.88 14.96
CA GLU A 356 -22.25 -6.59 14.11
C GLU A 356 -21.94 -6.87 12.62
N GLN A 357 -20.77 -6.46 12.13
CA GLN A 357 -20.36 -6.74 10.75
C GLN A 357 -20.23 -8.25 10.50
N ILE A 358 -19.67 -9.00 11.45
CA ILE A 358 -19.54 -10.45 11.35
C ILE A 358 -20.93 -11.11 11.35
N GLU A 359 -21.83 -10.72 12.26
CA GLU A 359 -23.19 -11.23 12.30
C GLU A 359 -24.00 -10.88 11.04
N ASN A 360 -23.73 -9.72 10.43
CA ASN A 360 -24.37 -9.32 9.18
C ASN A 360 -23.79 -10.05 7.96
N LEU A 361 -22.50 -10.37 7.99
CA LEU A 361 -21.80 -10.99 6.87
C LEU A 361 -22.11 -12.48 6.72
N PHE A 362 -22.25 -13.22 7.83
CA PHE A 362 -22.34 -14.67 7.82
C PHE A 362 -23.72 -15.21 8.27
N GLU A 363 -24.17 -16.31 7.64
CA GLU A 363 -25.30 -17.11 8.14
C GLU A 363 -24.87 -17.94 9.35
N PRO A 364 -25.78 -18.19 10.34
CA PRO A 364 -25.47 -19.10 11.43
C PRO A 364 -25.12 -20.53 10.94
N PRO A 365 -24.08 -21.17 11.53
CA PRO A 365 -23.33 -20.72 12.70
C PRO A 365 -22.34 -19.62 12.36
N ILE A 366 -22.33 -18.53 13.13
CA ILE A 366 -21.40 -17.41 12.94
C ILE A 366 -19.97 -17.89 13.24
N PRO A 367 -18.97 -17.58 12.38
CA PRO A 367 -17.59 -17.97 12.61
C PRO A 367 -16.99 -17.27 13.84
N ALA A 368 -16.04 -17.92 14.49
CA ALA A 368 -15.15 -17.23 15.41
C ALA A 368 -14.22 -16.31 14.60
N ARG A 369 -13.65 -15.28 15.23
CA ARG A 369 -12.79 -14.31 14.53
C ARG A 369 -11.58 -14.97 13.88
N GLU A 370 -11.01 -15.98 14.55
CA GLU A 370 -9.89 -16.78 14.06
C GLU A 370 -10.28 -17.75 12.92
N ASP A 371 -11.58 -17.94 12.68
CA ASP A 371 -12.09 -18.76 11.58
C ASP A 371 -12.42 -17.90 10.32
N ILE A 372 -12.26 -16.57 10.40
CA ILE A 372 -12.51 -15.66 9.27
C ILE A 372 -11.23 -15.51 8.46
N ASN A 373 -11.32 -15.77 7.16
CA ASN A 373 -10.20 -15.56 6.24
C ASN A 373 -10.11 -14.11 5.80
N TYR A 374 -8.90 -13.59 5.77
CA TYR A 374 -8.57 -12.27 5.23
C TYR A 374 -7.60 -12.39 4.07
N THR A 375 -7.65 -11.44 3.17
CA THR A 375 -6.76 -11.31 2.02
C THR A 375 -6.38 -9.86 1.82
N THR A 376 -5.26 -9.62 1.17
CA THR A 376 -4.99 -8.31 0.58
C THR A 376 -5.83 -8.12 -0.68
N ALA A 377 -6.03 -6.86 -1.07
CA ALA A 377 -6.37 -6.50 -2.44
C ALA A 377 -5.17 -6.77 -3.38
N PHE A 378 -5.15 -6.15 -4.57
CA PHE A 378 -4.32 -6.59 -5.69
C PHE A 378 -3.21 -5.62 -6.04
N ASP A 379 -3.15 -4.47 -5.38
CA ASP A 379 -2.07 -3.49 -5.45
C ASP A 379 -1.67 -3.04 -4.05
N PHE A 380 -0.44 -2.56 -3.92
CA PHE A 380 0.12 -2.12 -2.65
C PHE A 380 1.32 -1.22 -2.87
N ASP A 381 1.87 -0.68 -1.79
CA ASP A 381 3.13 0.03 -1.79
C ASP A 381 3.91 -0.25 -0.50
N ILE A 382 5.23 -0.06 -0.50
CA ILE A 382 6.06 -0.30 0.66
C ILE A 382 7.05 0.83 0.92
N ALA A 383 7.38 1.02 2.18
CA ALA A 383 8.46 1.90 2.62
C ALA A 383 9.31 1.20 3.71
N VAL A 384 10.53 1.66 3.89
CA VAL A 384 11.43 1.15 4.95
C VAL A 384 11.89 2.31 5.81
N ASP A 385 11.70 2.20 7.14
CA ASP A 385 12.07 3.23 8.09
C ASP A 385 13.58 3.32 8.37
N ASN A 386 14.01 4.31 9.15
CA ASN A 386 15.41 4.49 9.57
C ASN A 386 15.98 3.33 10.40
N ASN A 387 15.15 2.46 10.93
CA ASN A 387 15.54 1.29 11.73
C ASN A 387 15.58 0.02 10.89
N GLY A 388 15.31 0.11 9.59
CA GLY A 388 15.22 -1.03 8.68
C GLY A 388 13.95 -1.84 8.86
N ASN A 389 12.86 -1.25 9.33
CA ASN A 389 11.55 -1.88 9.43
C ASN A 389 10.71 -1.58 8.21
N MET A 390 9.99 -2.57 7.71
CA MET A 390 9.11 -2.44 6.55
C MET A 390 7.71 -2.01 6.98
N HIS A 391 7.13 -1.10 6.19
CA HIS A 391 5.73 -0.70 6.16
C HIS A 391 5.11 -1.14 4.85
N ILE A 392 3.90 -1.66 4.88
CA ILE A 392 3.14 -2.13 3.72
C ILE A 392 1.79 -1.43 3.72
N ALA A 393 1.61 -0.48 2.82
CA ALA A 393 0.32 0.15 2.56
C ALA A 393 -0.50 -0.74 1.64
N VAL A 394 -1.60 -1.30 2.12
CA VAL A 394 -2.41 -2.27 1.38
C VAL A 394 -3.87 -2.20 1.80
N VAL A 395 -4.77 -2.59 0.90
CA VAL A 395 -6.18 -2.76 1.24
C VAL A 395 -6.41 -4.20 1.74
N ILE A 396 -7.08 -4.34 2.87
CA ILE A 396 -7.42 -5.62 3.49
C ILE A 396 -8.93 -5.80 3.55
N GLY A 397 -9.40 -7.02 3.33
CA GLY A 397 -10.80 -7.41 3.53
C GLY A 397 -10.96 -8.91 3.70
N PRO A 398 -12.17 -9.38 4.05
CA PRO A 398 -12.47 -10.81 4.08
C PRO A 398 -12.31 -11.43 2.67
N THR A 399 -11.86 -12.68 2.61
CA THR A 399 -11.87 -13.43 1.35
C THR A 399 -13.29 -13.66 0.88
N GLY A 400 -13.52 -13.64 -0.44
CA GLY A 400 -14.79 -13.97 -1.04
C GLY A 400 -15.06 -15.48 -1.07
N GLY A 401 -16.17 -15.86 -1.69
CA GLY A 401 -16.54 -17.26 -1.92
C GLY A 401 -15.75 -17.94 -3.04
N ASN A 402 -15.04 -17.17 -3.85
CA ASN A 402 -14.18 -17.65 -4.93
C ASN A 402 -12.71 -17.54 -4.53
N GLU A 403 -11.87 -18.47 -5.02
CA GLU A 403 -10.41 -18.39 -4.80
C GLU A 403 -9.85 -17.06 -5.33
N TYR A 404 -8.93 -16.47 -4.56
CA TYR A 404 -8.25 -15.18 -4.87
C TYR A 404 -9.21 -14.01 -5.08
N SER A 405 -10.34 -14.00 -4.36
CA SER A 405 -11.27 -12.88 -4.35
C SER A 405 -11.33 -12.22 -2.97
N ILE A 406 -11.60 -10.93 -2.98
CA ILE A 406 -11.83 -10.10 -1.80
C ILE A 406 -13.27 -9.62 -1.79
N ILE A 407 -13.92 -9.61 -0.61
CA ILE A 407 -15.22 -8.98 -0.43
C ILE A 407 -15.04 -7.47 -0.42
N THR A 408 -15.66 -6.81 -1.39
CA THR A 408 -15.58 -5.36 -1.57
C THR A 408 -16.87 -4.63 -1.18
N THR A 409 -17.76 -5.31 -0.49
CA THR A 409 -18.96 -4.68 0.08
C THR A 409 -18.55 -3.55 1.03
N LYS A 410 -19.22 -2.41 0.92
CA LYS A 410 -18.98 -1.20 1.73
C LYS A 410 -18.79 -1.52 3.22
N ASN A 411 -17.80 -0.91 3.84
CA ASN A 411 -17.41 -1.08 5.25
C ASN A 411 -16.74 -2.42 5.61
N TYR A 412 -16.50 -3.34 4.66
CA TYR A 412 -15.79 -4.59 4.93
C TYR A 412 -14.32 -4.56 4.51
N ILE A 413 -13.89 -3.53 3.78
CA ILE A 413 -12.50 -3.31 3.38
C ILE A 413 -11.95 -2.02 3.98
N ALA A 414 -10.64 -1.99 4.19
CA ALA A 414 -9.93 -0.84 4.73
C ALA A 414 -8.53 -0.68 4.14
N ALA A 415 -8.09 0.56 4.00
CA ALA A 415 -6.67 0.89 3.83
C ALA A 415 -5.96 0.67 5.16
N VAL A 416 -4.86 -0.07 5.14
CA VAL A 416 -4.13 -0.53 6.33
C VAL A 416 -2.64 -0.33 6.11
N ASP A 417 -1.90 0.04 7.17
CA ASP A 417 -0.46 -0.14 7.26
C ASP A 417 -0.16 -1.43 8.00
N ILE A 418 0.46 -2.39 7.32
CA ILE A 418 1.05 -3.57 7.96
C ILE A 418 2.52 -3.28 8.17
N PHE A 419 3.01 -3.34 9.40
CA PHE A 419 4.37 -2.94 9.71
C PHE A 419 5.02 -3.80 10.79
N THR A 420 6.34 -3.73 10.86
CA THR A 420 7.17 -4.35 11.90
C THR A 420 7.93 -3.29 12.69
N ASN A 421 8.34 -3.60 13.93
CA ASN A 421 9.22 -2.76 14.75
C ASN A 421 10.49 -3.52 15.19
N ASP A 422 10.68 -4.73 14.68
CA ASP A 422 11.76 -5.64 15.09
C ASP A 422 12.41 -6.35 13.90
N GLY A 423 12.32 -5.72 12.72
CA GLY A 423 12.98 -6.17 11.51
C GLY A 423 12.31 -7.38 10.83
N GLY A 424 11.02 -7.61 11.09
CA GLY A 424 10.23 -8.65 10.43
C GLY A 424 9.91 -9.87 11.31
N THR A 425 10.24 -9.82 12.62
CA THR A 425 9.90 -10.93 13.53
C THR A 425 8.44 -10.89 13.98
N THR A 426 7.93 -9.67 14.24
CA THR A 426 6.54 -9.43 14.66
C THR A 426 5.89 -8.41 13.73
N TRP A 427 4.63 -8.69 13.38
CA TRP A 427 3.86 -7.83 12.49
C TRP A 427 2.65 -7.24 13.19
N PHE A 428 2.37 -5.98 12.86
CA PHE A 428 1.25 -5.19 13.34
C PHE A 428 0.44 -4.68 12.16
N ALA A 429 -0.80 -4.29 12.42
CA ALA A 429 -1.64 -3.64 11.41
C ALA A 429 -2.43 -2.50 12.05
N GLU A 430 -2.39 -1.34 11.38
CA GLU A 430 -3.15 -0.15 11.79
C GLU A 430 -4.07 0.28 10.64
N GLU A 431 -5.36 0.39 10.95
CA GLU A 431 -6.35 0.87 9.98
C GLU A 431 -6.16 2.36 9.71
N MET A 432 -5.96 2.73 8.46
CA MET A 432 -5.86 4.12 7.99
C MET A 432 -7.22 4.70 7.65
N GLY A 433 -8.10 3.93 7.06
CA GLY A 433 -9.47 4.34 6.80
C GLY A 433 -10.29 3.23 6.14
N ARG A 434 -11.60 3.27 6.36
CA ARG A 434 -12.54 2.40 5.65
C ARG A 434 -12.68 2.87 4.21
N ILE A 435 -12.85 1.92 3.32
CA ILE A 435 -13.05 2.16 1.91
C ILE A 435 -14.53 1.96 1.58
N GLU A 436 -15.11 2.94 0.91
CA GLU A 436 -16.50 2.94 0.49
C GLU A 436 -16.68 2.19 -0.83
N ASN A 437 -15.77 2.43 -1.79
CA ASN A 437 -15.81 1.85 -3.13
C ASN A 437 -14.44 1.39 -3.59
N PHE A 438 -14.34 0.13 -3.98
CA PHE A 438 -13.06 -0.50 -4.28
C PHE A 438 -12.53 -0.12 -5.67
N ARG A 439 -13.34 -0.27 -6.70
CA ARG A 439 -12.88 -0.14 -8.09
C ARG A 439 -13.73 0.86 -8.86
N GLY A 440 -13.08 1.71 -9.65
CA GLY A 440 -13.70 2.51 -10.69
C GLY A 440 -13.50 1.90 -12.07
N ASN A 441 -14.50 2.00 -12.92
CA ASN A 441 -14.46 1.53 -14.31
C ASN A 441 -14.59 2.73 -15.25
N PHE A 442 -13.59 2.91 -16.13
CA PHE A 442 -13.48 4.07 -17.03
C PHE A 442 -13.34 3.56 -18.46
N GLY A 443 -14.46 3.40 -19.15
CA GLY A 443 -14.46 2.77 -20.45
C GLY A 443 -13.97 1.32 -20.37
N ASP A 444 -12.81 1.04 -20.93
CA ASP A 444 -12.16 -0.28 -20.96
C ASP A 444 -11.01 -0.40 -19.96
N ILE A 445 -10.75 0.60 -19.15
CA ILE A 445 -9.76 0.58 -18.07
C ILE A 445 -10.45 0.62 -16.71
N SER A 446 -9.75 0.11 -15.71
CA SER A 446 -10.22 0.10 -14.32
C SER A 446 -9.08 0.47 -13.39
N CYS A 447 -9.42 1.07 -12.26
CA CYS A 447 -8.46 1.41 -11.23
C CYS A 447 -9.01 0.97 -9.87
N ASP A 448 -8.25 0.15 -9.17
CA ASP A 448 -8.52 -0.15 -7.77
C ASP A 448 -8.14 1.06 -6.91
N ASN A 449 -8.14 0.97 -5.61
CA ASN A 449 -7.90 2.12 -4.73
C ASN A 449 -6.52 2.79 -4.90
N ARG A 450 -5.59 2.20 -5.63
CA ARG A 450 -4.26 2.73 -5.96
C ARG A 450 -3.51 3.24 -4.74
N ILE A 451 -3.47 2.40 -3.71
CA ILE A 451 -2.88 2.76 -2.42
C ILE A 451 -1.37 3.03 -2.54
N GLN A 452 -0.89 4.08 -1.86
CA GLN A 452 0.51 4.52 -1.89
C GLN A 452 0.96 4.97 -0.51
N ILE A 453 2.27 4.88 -0.25
CA ILE A 453 2.90 5.32 0.99
C ILE A 453 3.98 6.37 0.73
N THR A 454 3.90 7.48 1.43
CA THR A 454 4.88 8.57 1.41
C THR A 454 5.52 8.67 2.79
N ALA A 455 6.85 8.81 2.87
CA ALA A 455 7.57 9.04 4.11
C ALA A 455 7.84 10.55 4.34
N SER A 456 8.00 10.96 5.61
CA SER A 456 8.67 12.22 5.94
C SER A 456 10.16 12.15 5.60
N GLN A 457 10.85 13.30 5.55
CA GLN A 457 12.28 13.36 5.23
C GLN A 457 13.15 12.54 6.21
N ASP A 458 12.76 12.49 7.45
CA ASP A 458 13.45 11.72 8.50
C ASP A 458 12.87 10.32 8.69
N TYR A 459 11.92 9.90 7.85
CA TYR A 459 11.23 8.60 7.90
C TYR A 459 10.62 8.27 9.29
N SER A 460 10.26 9.28 10.06
CA SER A 460 9.59 9.12 11.35
C SER A 460 8.06 9.09 11.23
N LYS A 461 7.53 9.58 10.12
CA LYS A 461 6.10 9.62 9.81
C LYS A 461 5.88 9.03 8.43
N PHE A 462 4.74 8.35 8.28
CA PHE A 462 4.27 7.79 7.02
C PHE A 462 2.87 8.30 6.72
N PHE A 463 2.60 8.52 5.43
CA PHE A 463 1.33 9.03 4.94
C PHE A 463 0.82 8.04 3.90
N ILE A 464 -0.31 7.39 4.19
CA ILE A 464 -0.93 6.44 3.27
C ILE A 464 -2.08 7.14 2.58
N SER A 465 -2.05 7.13 1.25
CA SER A 465 -3.04 7.76 0.38
C SER A 465 -3.69 6.74 -0.55
N TRP A 466 -4.94 6.96 -0.93
CA TRP A 466 -5.69 6.07 -1.83
C TRP A 466 -6.82 6.81 -2.55
N LEU A 467 -7.37 6.18 -3.58
CA LEU A 467 -8.58 6.64 -4.27
C LEU A 467 -9.82 6.03 -3.63
N ASP A 468 -10.81 6.86 -3.38
CA ASP A 468 -12.17 6.47 -2.98
C ASP A 468 -13.16 7.56 -3.41
N THR A 469 -14.45 7.36 -3.18
CA THR A 469 -15.46 8.38 -3.38
C THR A 469 -16.32 8.56 -2.15
N ASP A 470 -16.71 9.79 -1.88
CA ASP A 470 -17.63 10.16 -0.80
C ASP A 470 -19.07 10.37 -1.30
N ILE A 471 -19.37 9.94 -2.53
CA ILE A 471 -20.71 10.02 -3.09
C ILE A 471 -21.60 8.97 -2.44
N GLU A 472 -22.64 9.42 -1.77
CA GLU A 472 -23.65 8.56 -1.16
C GLU A 472 -24.28 7.64 -2.22
N ASP A 473 -24.39 6.35 -1.91
CA ASP A 473 -24.92 5.29 -2.78
C ASP A 473 -24.15 5.06 -4.11
N ALA A 474 -22.90 5.51 -4.22
CA ALA A 474 -22.06 5.11 -5.33
C ALA A 474 -21.80 3.59 -5.28
N GLU A 475 -21.95 2.92 -6.43
CA GLU A 475 -21.67 1.48 -6.56
C GLU A 475 -20.22 1.21 -6.95
N GLU A 476 -19.57 2.17 -7.58
CA GLU A 476 -18.21 2.13 -8.11
C GLU A 476 -17.49 3.45 -7.86
N ASN A 477 -16.16 3.41 -7.81
CA ASN A 477 -15.30 4.58 -7.62
C ASN A 477 -15.06 5.33 -8.95
N ASN A 478 -16.13 5.72 -9.65
CA ASN A 478 -16.05 6.40 -10.95
C ASN A 478 -15.88 7.92 -10.84
N GLN A 479 -15.97 8.47 -9.64
CA GLN A 479 -15.75 9.88 -9.32
C GLN A 479 -14.80 9.97 -8.11
N PRO A 480 -13.50 9.64 -8.32
CA PRO A 480 -12.56 9.49 -7.23
C PRO A 480 -12.12 10.81 -6.63
N ASN A 481 -11.91 10.77 -5.33
CA ASN A 481 -11.14 11.71 -4.55
C ASN A 481 -9.84 11.05 -4.08
N ILE A 482 -8.84 11.84 -3.72
CA ILE A 482 -7.65 11.38 -3.02
C ILE A 482 -7.91 11.49 -1.53
N PHE A 483 -7.83 10.36 -0.83
CA PHE A 483 -7.85 10.29 0.64
C PHE A 483 -6.45 10.03 1.16
N ILE A 484 -6.14 10.56 2.35
CA ILE A 484 -4.83 10.37 2.99
C ILE A 484 -4.98 10.29 4.50
N ARG A 485 -4.08 9.55 5.14
CA ARG A 485 -3.90 9.56 6.59
C ARG A 485 -2.43 9.40 6.95
N GLY A 486 -1.94 10.28 7.83
CA GLY A 486 -0.61 10.19 8.41
C GLY A 486 -0.58 9.26 9.62
N PHE A 487 0.55 8.59 9.83
CA PHE A 487 0.79 7.66 10.92
C PHE A 487 2.22 7.80 11.47
N ASP A 488 2.35 7.82 12.78
CA ASP A 488 3.62 7.74 13.51
C ASP A 488 3.76 6.34 14.13
N PRO A 489 4.62 5.46 13.60
CA PRO A 489 4.73 4.07 14.05
C PRO A 489 5.32 3.94 15.46
N THR A 490 5.96 4.98 15.99
CA THR A 490 6.54 4.97 17.33
C THR A 490 5.50 5.30 18.40
N THR A 491 4.65 6.29 18.13
CA THR A 491 3.64 6.78 19.08
C THR A 491 2.25 6.24 18.80
N TYR A 492 2.03 5.65 17.63
CA TYR A 492 0.72 5.21 17.11
C TYR A 492 -0.29 6.36 16.94
N MET A 493 0.20 7.59 16.89
CA MET A 493 -0.63 8.75 16.56
C MET A 493 -0.95 8.78 15.07
N LYS A 494 -2.15 9.22 14.74
CA LYS A 494 -2.62 9.40 13.36
C LYS A 494 -3.08 10.84 13.15
N THR A 495 -3.05 11.30 11.92
CA THR A 495 -3.65 12.60 11.58
C THR A 495 -5.16 12.55 11.77
N GLN A 496 -5.73 13.72 12.06
CA GLN A 496 -7.18 13.91 12.19
C GLN A 496 -7.84 13.85 10.80
N GLY A 497 -9.16 13.60 10.79
CA GLY A 497 -9.97 13.71 9.57
C GLY A 497 -10.26 15.17 9.18
N ASP A 498 -11.11 15.35 8.18
CA ASP A 498 -11.43 16.66 7.58
C ASP A 498 -11.94 17.73 8.56
N ALA A 499 -12.52 17.31 9.67
CA ALA A 499 -12.90 18.22 10.75
C ALA A 499 -11.99 18.00 11.96
N SER A 500 -11.50 19.09 12.56
CA SER A 500 -10.66 19.02 13.76
C SER A 500 -11.30 18.16 14.85
N GLY A 501 -10.54 17.20 15.38
CA GLY A 501 -10.98 16.26 16.40
C GLY A 501 -11.80 15.07 15.89
N THR A 502 -11.97 14.91 14.58
CA THR A 502 -12.59 13.72 14.00
C THR A 502 -11.56 12.61 13.75
N ASP A 503 -11.98 11.37 13.97
CA ASP A 503 -11.20 10.19 13.58
C ASP A 503 -11.52 9.83 12.13
N GLY A 504 -10.51 9.65 11.30
CA GLY A 504 -10.67 9.27 9.90
C GLY A 504 -9.59 9.84 8.98
N PRO A 505 -9.61 9.48 7.70
CA PRO A 505 -8.74 10.08 6.69
C PRO A 505 -9.19 11.50 6.34
N THR A 506 -8.29 12.24 5.71
CA THR A 506 -8.56 13.55 5.11
C THR A 506 -8.79 13.39 3.61
N ASN A 507 -9.84 14.03 3.08
CA ASN A 507 -10.08 14.13 1.64
C ASN A 507 -9.27 15.31 1.07
N VAL A 508 -8.16 15.01 0.40
CA VAL A 508 -7.23 16.01 -0.17
C VAL A 508 -7.91 16.91 -1.20
N THR A 509 -8.76 16.33 -2.03
CA THR A 509 -9.40 17.03 -3.15
C THR A 509 -10.71 17.70 -2.80
N LEU A 510 -11.14 17.62 -1.53
CA LEU A 510 -12.42 18.17 -1.06
C LEU A 510 -12.59 19.65 -1.45
N PHE A 511 -13.69 19.94 -2.13
CA PHE A 511 -14.07 21.28 -2.63
C PHE A 511 -13.13 21.92 -3.66
N SER A 512 -12.00 21.27 -4.01
CA SER A 512 -11.10 21.73 -5.07
C SER A 512 -11.64 21.41 -6.47
N GLU A 513 -10.92 21.83 -7.52
CA GLU A 513 -11.25 21.43 -8.88
C GLU A 513 -11.03 19.93 -9.13
N GLY A 514 -10.17 19.26 -8.32
CA GLY A 514 -9.92 17.83 -8.38
C GLY A 514 -10.97 16.95 -7.71
N MET A 515 -11.97 17.56 -7.02
CA MET A 515 -13.03 16.81 -6.36
C MET A 515 -13.83 15.99 -7.37
N TRP A 516 -13.85 14.66 -7.14
CA TRP A 516 -14.48 13.66 -8.02
C TRP A 516 -13.87 13.52 -9.42
N GLN A 517 -12.64 13.99 -9.60
CA GLN A 517 -11.92 13.98 -10.88
C GLN A 517 -10.44 13.61 -10.74
N ALA A 518 -10.03 13.07 -9.60
CA ALA A 518 -8.64 12.72 -9.34
C ALA A 518 -8.33 11.29 -9.83
N TYR A 519 -8.31 11.11 -11.13
CA TYR A 519 -8.06 9.80 -11.73
C TYR A 519 -6.57 9.44 -11.66
N PHE A 520 -6.26 8.17 -11.38
CA PHE A 520 -4.91 7.59 -11.46
C PHE A 520 -3.83 8.46 -10.80
N PHE A 521 -4.06 8.89 -9.56
CA PHE A 521 -3.11 9.76 -8.87
C PHE A 521 -1.77 9.08 -8.58
N ALA A 522 -0.74 9.88 -8.37
CA ALA A 522 0.57 9.47 -7.87
C ALA A 522 1.03 10.40 -6.74
N ALA A 523 1.69 9.80 -5.74
CA ALA A 523 2.35 10.47 -4.62
C ALA A 523 3.85 10.14 -4.63
N PRO A 524 4.73 11.00 -4.09
CA PRO A 524 6.15 10.71 -4.03
C PRO A 524 6.49 9.74 -2.89
N LYS A 525 7.62 9.03 -3.03
CA LYS A 525 8.19 8.19 -1.96
C LYS A 525 8.46 9.00 -0.66
N VAL A 526 8.93 10.23 -0.80
CA VAL A 526 9.26 11.13 0.32
C VAL A 526 8.63 12.49 0.06
N CYS A 527 8.02 13.11 1.06
CA CYS A 527 7.42 14.45 0.92
C CYS A 527 8.44 15.57 1.12
N PHE A 528 8.08 16.81 0.77
CA PHE A 528 8.84 17.99 1.21
C PHE A 528 8.63 18.24 2.70
N GLU A 529 9.65 18.75 3.36
CA GLU A 529 9.57 19.30 4.71
C GLU A 529 10.08 20.73 4.68
N SER A 530 9.16 21.70 4.64
CA SER A 530 9.51 23.13 4.53
C SER A 530 10.13 23.69 5.81
N ASP A 531 9.59 23.25 6.95
CA ASP A 531 10.08 23.49 8.31
C ASP A 531 9.93 22.18 9.08
N LYS A 532 10.77 21.97 10.10
CA LYS A 532 10.72 20.77 10.90
C LYS A 532 9.30 20.52 11.44
N GLY A 533 8.73 19.36 11.11
CA GLY A 533 7.39 18.97 11.50
C GLY A 533 6.28 19.61 10.65
N THR A 534 6.61 20.05 9.43
CA THR A 534 5.65 20.54 8.44
C THR A 534 5.85 19.77 7.14
N TYR A 535 4.92 18.88 6.83
CA TYR A 535 4.99 17.90 5.76
C TYR A 535 4.12 18.33 4.57
N ASN A 536 4.75 18.81 3.51
CA ASN A 536 4.07 19.11 2.25
C ASN A 536 4.12 17.89 1.33
N ILE A 537 2.97 17.32 1.02
CA ILE A 537 2.81 16.09 0.25
C ILE A 537 2.24 16.47 -1.11
N PRO A 538 3.07 16.55 -2.16
CA PRO A 538 2.56 16.82 -3.49
C PRO A 538 1.86 15.59 -4.08
N PHE A 539 0.82 15.84 -4.89
CA PHE A 539 0.15 14.82 -5.67
C PHE A 539 0.05 15.25 -7.12
N VAL A 540 0.09 14.28 -8.01
CA VAL A 540 -0.29 14.47 -9.41
C VAL A 540 -1.43 13.52 -9.72
N TYR A 541 -2.43 13.97 -10.46
CA TYR A 541 -3.50 13.11 -10.97
C TYR A 541 -3.80 13.43 -12.44
N GLU A 542 -4.45 12.51 -13.12
CA GLU A 542 -4.93 12.70 -14.48
C GLU A 542 -6.31 13.37 -14.47
N ASP A 543 -6.44 14.51 -15.16
CA ASP A 543 -7.72 15.08 -15.55
C ASP A 543 -8.07 14.52 -16.94
N MET A 544 -9.01 13.58 -16.97
CA MET A 544 -9.35 12.79 -18.14
C MET A 544 -10.87 12.76 -18.37
N ASP A 545 -11.29 12.42 -19.59
CA ASP A 545 -12.68 12.03 -19.85
C ASP A 545 -12.89 10.56 -19.44
N PRO A 546 -13.61 10.26 -18.35
CA PRO A 546 -13.83 8.89 -17.90
C PRO A 546 -14.65 8.04 -18.89
N ASN A 547 -15.29 8.65 -19.87
CA ASN A 547 -16.04 7.95 -20.92
C ASN A 547 -15.15 7.62 -22.13
N ASP A 548 -13.98 8.25 -22.25
CA ASP A 548 -13.07 8.07 -23.39
C ASP A 548 -11.61 8.17 -22.96
N PRO A 549 -11.07 7.14 -22.25
CA PRO A 549 -9.72 7.16 -21.69
C PRO A 549 -8.60 7.16 -22.75
N ILE A 550 -8.92 7.00 -24.03
CA ILE A 550 -7.95 7.11 -25.13
C ILE A 550 -7.72 8.56 -25.60
N GLN A 551 -8.50 9.53 -25.12
CA GLN A 551 -8.24 10.94 -25.38
C GLN A 551 -7.03 11.45 -24.59
N PRO A 552 -6.38 12.53 -25.07
CA PRO A 552 -5.32 13.17 -24.32
C PRO A 552 -5.76 13.60 -22.92
N VAL A 553 -4.89 13.39 -21.94
CA VAL A 553 -5.10 13.75 -20.55
C VAL A 553 -4.21 14.92 -20.14
N GLN A 554 -4.65 15.70 -19.16
CA GLN A 554 -3.90 16.77 -18.53
C GLN A 554 -3.46 16.32 -17.15
N PHE A 555 -2.16 16.40 -16.85
CA PHE A 555 -1.69 16.19 -15.48
C PHE A 555 -1.96 17.42 -14.62
N LYS A 556 -2.47 17.19 -13.42
CA LYS A 556 -2.82 18.19 -12.44
C LYS A 556 -1.97 17.98 -11.20
N TYR A 557 -1.26 19.00 -10.79
CA TYR A 557 -0.38 18.98 -9.61
C TYR A 557 -1.05 19.70 -8.44
N ILE A 558 -1.16 19.02 -7.30
CA ILE A 558 -1.64 19.58 -6.03
C ILE A 558 -0.44 20.16 -5.28
N GLN A 559 -0.44 21.48 -5.09
CA GLN A 559 0.75 22.24 -4.72
C GLN A 559 0.98 22.35 -3.20
N ASP A 560 -0.07 22.46 -2.41
CA ASP A 560 0.00 22.99 -1.04
C ASP A 560 -0.70 22.12 0.00
N PHE A 561 -0.91 20.84 -0.27
CA PHE A 561 -1.45 19.94 0.74
C PHE A 561 -0.40 19.66 1.83
N THR A 562 -0.74 19.96 3.08
CA THR A 562 0.23 19.93 4.18
C THR A 562 -0.39 19.34 5.44
N PHE A 563 0.38 18.50 6.12
CA PHE A 563 0.20 18.14 7.53
C PHE A 563 1.30 18.75 8.39
N THR A 564 1.02 18.88 9.68
CA THR A 564 1.98 19.29 10.70
C THR A 564 2.02 18.28 11.84
N ASP A 565 3.03 18.35 12.70
CA ASP A 565 3.09 17.54 13.93
C ASP A 565 1.85 17.71 14.81
N ALA A 566 1.19 18.88 14.75
CA ALA A 566 -0.02 19.14 15.51
C ALA A 566 -1.25 18.38 15.02
N ASP A 567 -1.22 17.90 13.78
CA ASP A 567 -2.32 17.10 13.21
C ASP A 567 -2.29 15.65 13.70
N PHE A 568 -1.12 15.18 14.19
CA PHE A 568 -0.99 13.86 14.78
C PHE A 568 -1.51 13.85 16.21
N VAL A 569 -2.61 13.17 16.41
CA VAL A 569 -3.28 13.09 17.73
C VAL A 569 -3.40 11.62 18.15
N ILE A 570 -3.44 11.39 19.45
CA ILE A 570 -3.83 10.09 19.98
C ILE A 570 -5.32 9.91 19.64
N GLN A 571 -5.60 9.09 18.64
CA GLN A 571 -6.97 8.71 18.36
C GLN A 571 -7.51 8.01 19.62
N ALA A 572 -8.62 8.51 20.13
CA ALA A 572 -9.36 7.76 21.14
C ALA A 572 -9.61 6.37 20.52
N ILE A 573 -9.12 5.33 21.18
CA ILE A 573 -9.43 3.95 20.78
C ILE A 573 -10.92 3.94 20.56
N LYS A 574 -11.39 3.72 19.32
CA LYS A 574 -12.82 3.50 19.06
C LYS A 574 -13.22 2.51 20.12
N LYS A 575 -14.09 2.93 21.04
CA LYS A 575 -14.69 2.04 22.01
C LYS A 575 -15.36 0.98 21.14
N HIS A 576 -14.63 -0.09 20.85
CA HIS A 576 -15.29 -1.29 20.40
C HIS A 576 -16.26 -1.56 21.53
N GLU A 577 -17.54 -1.41 21.26
CA GLU A 577 -18.56 -1.94 22.10
C GLU A 577 -18.40 -3.46 22.06
N THR A 578 -17.26 -3.93 22.64
CA THR A 578 -17.11 -5.29 23.03
C THR A 578 -18.07 -5.50 24.15
N ASP A 579 -19.11 -6.17 23.82
CA ASP A 579 -20.09 -6.76 24.70
C ASP A 579 -21.18 -5.85 25.26
N ALA A 580 -22.33 -5.93 24.62
CA ALA A 580 -23.64 -5.86 25.31
C ALA A 580 -23.80 -6.94 26.40
N ARG A 581 -22.72 -7.64 26.80
CA ARG A 581 -22.66 -8.70 27.82
C ARG A 581 -21.61 -8.50 28.89
N THR A 582 -20.81 -7.42 28.85
CA THR A 582 -19.85 -7.13 29.92
C THR A 582 -20.54 -6.42 31.06
N ASN A 583 -20.73 -7.10 32.17
CA ASN A 583 -21.18 -6.51 33.43
C ASN A 583 -20.10 -5.64 34.08
N ALA A 584 -19.13 -5.14 33.30
CA ALA A 584 -18.02 -4.32 33.79
C ALA A 584 -17.45 -3.41 32.70
N THR A 585 -17.12 -2.16 33.04
CA THR A 585 -16.42 -1.23 32.15
C THR A 585 -15.11 -0.77 32.76
N VAL A 586 -14.04 -0.68 31.93
CA VAL A 586 -12.72 -0.17 32.35
C VAL A 586 -12.43 1.09 31.53
N SER A 587 -12.19 2.22 32.20
CA SER A 587 -11.81 3.46 31.53
C SER A 587 -10.37 3.41 31.01
N GLN A 588 -10.04 4.33 30.11
CA GLN A 588 -8.65 4.65 29.80
C GLN A 588 -7.97 5.22 31.04
N ASN A 589 -6.67 4.96 31.21
CA ASN A 589 -5.92 5.57 32.31
C ASN A 589 -5.66 7.06 32.08
N PHE A 590 -5.67 7.83 33.16
CA PHE A 590 -5.37 9.26 33.18
C PHE A 590 -4.50 9.64 34.38
N PRO A 591 -3.42 10.41 34.19
CA PRO A 591 -2.87 10.90 32.91
C PRO A 591 -2.34 9.76 32.03
N ASN A 592 -2.28 10.00 30.72
CA ASN A 592 -1.64 9.11 29.72
C ASN A 592 -1.23 10.00 28.50
N PRO A 593 0.06 10.21 28.22
CA PRO A 593 1.22 9.60 28.90
C PRO A 593 1.38 9.98 30.38
N PHE A 594 2.18 9.20 31.12
CA PHE A 594 2.38 9.47 32.54
C PHE A 594 3.81 9.12 33.01
N ASN A 595 4.24 9.88 34.04
CA ASN A 595 5.44 9.59 34.82
C ASN A 595 5.03 9.50 36.30
N GLY A 596 5.34 8.41 36.96
CA GLY A 596 4.96 8.11 38.34
C GLY A 596 3.68 7.29 38.47
N THR A 597 2.51 7.89 38.59
CA THR A 597 1.25 7.16 38.82
C THR A 597 0.16 7.63 37.88
N THR A 598 -0.57 6.69 37.29
CA THR A 598 -1.79 6.92 36.52
C THR A 598 -2.98 6.17 37.14
N TYR A 599 -4.18 6.58 36.86
CA TYR A 599 -5.40 6.00 37.41
C TYR A 599 -6.36 5.60 36.30
N PHE A 600 -7.10 4.53 36.50
CA PHE A 600 -8.21 4.12 35.66
C PHE A 600 -9.42 3.74 36.54
N THR A 601 -10.60 3.88 35.97
CA THR A 601 -11.86 3.55 36.66
C THR A 601 -12.38 2.21 36.15
N LEU A 602 -12.73 1.33 37.07
CA LEU A 602 -13.42 0.07 36.83
C LEU A 602 -14.84 0.18 37.41
N SER A 603 -15.86 0.01 36.55
CA SER A 603 -17.26 -0.10 36.98
C SER A 603 -17.68 -1.56 36.91
N LEU A 604 -18.18 -2.11 38.01
CA LEU A 604 -18.69 -3.48 38.13
C LEU A 604 -20.18 -3.47 38.40
N GLU A 605 -20.99 -4.13 37.56
CA GLU A 605 -22.40 -4.38 37.86
C GLU A 605 -22.58 -5.42 38.96
N LYS A 606 -21.67 -6.39 39.02
CA LYS A 606 -21.62 -7.44 40.04
C LYS A 606 -20.21 -7.59 40.58
N GLY A 607 -20.08 -7.85 41.87
CA GLY A 607 -18.78 -8.09 42.47
C GLY A 607 -18.04 -9.27 41.82
N ASN A 608 -16.72 -9.11 41.64
CA ASN A 608 -15.88 -10.10 40.95
C ASN A 608 -14.43 -10.04 41.45
N ASN A 609 -13.66 -11.10 41.19
CA ASN A 609 -12.21 -11.07 41.36
C ASN A 609 -11.57 -10.27 40.24
N VAL A 610 -10.67 -9.35 40.61
CA VAL A 610 -10.04 -8.42 39.67
C VAL A 610 -8.52 -8.50 39.80
N SER A 611 -7.84 -8.65 38.66
CA SER A 611 -6.39 -8.54 38.58
C SER A 611 -5.98 -7.71 37.37
N LEU A 612 -4.79 -7.14 37.45
CA LEU A 612 -4.17 -6.34 36.41
C LEU A 612 -2.90 -7.03 35.91
N VAL A 613 -2.73 -7.10 34.62
CA VAL A 613 -1.48 -7.55 33.96
C VAL A 613 -0.99 -6.42 33.08
N ILE A 614 0.31 -6.09 33.17
CA ILE A 614 0.96 -5.13 32.28
C ILE A 614 1.91 -5.92 31.38
N SER A 615 1.82 -5.69 30.07
CA SER A 615 2.68 -6.30 29.07
C SER A 615 3.31 -5.26 28.15
N THR A 616 4.47 -5.59 27.60
CA THR A 616 5.09 -4.84 26.50
C THR A 616 4.26 -4.97 25.23
N LEU A 617 4.63 -4.22 24.19
CA LEU A 617 4.06 -4.37 22.85
C LEU A 617 4.20 -5.79 22.28
N THR A 618 5.27 -6.50 22.66
CA THR A 618 5.53 -7.88 22.24
C THR A 618 4.77 -8.93 23.07
N GLY A 619 3.84 -8.49 23.93
CA GLY A 619 3.07 -9.39 24.82
C GLY A 619 3.84 -9.94 26.02
N GLN A 620 5.12 -9.57 26.21
CA GLN A 620 5.87 -9.98 27.38
C GLN A 620 5.29 -9.36 28.65
N GLN A 621 4.83 -10.18 29.58
CA GLN A 621 4.31 -9.72 30.85
C GLN A 621 5.45 -9.11 31.71
N VAL A 622 5.30 -7.83 32.07
CA VAL A 622 6.29 -7.07 32.84
C VAL A 622 5.85 -6.80 34.28
N SER A 623 4.54 -6.80 34.54
CA SER A 623 4.00 -6.59 35.89
C SER A 623 2.62 -7.22 36.03
N THR A 624 2.30 -7.62 37.27
CA THR A 624 0.95 -8.06 37.69
C THR A 624 0.58 -7.46 39.00
N LYS A 625 -0.72 -7.20 39.20
CA LYS A 625 -1.28 -6.76 40.46
C LYS A 625 -2.64 -7.42 40.68
N ASP A 626 -2.80 -8.08 41.79
CA ASP A 626 -4.08 -8.66 42.22
C ASP A 626 -4.79 -7.68 43.16
N TYR A 627 -6.03 -7.30 42.80
CA TYR A 627 -6.90 -6.46 43.61
C TYR A 627 -7.87 -7.28 44.46
N GLY A 628 -7.90 -8.61 44.30
CA GLY A 628 -8.80 -9.51 44.98
C GLY A 628 -10.26 -9.33 44.55
N TYR A 629 -11.19 -9.65 45.45
CA TYR A 629 -12.63 -9.49 45.18
C TYR A 629 -13.06 -8.05 45.42
N LEU A 630 -13.56 -7.41 44.35
CA LEU A 630 -14.18 -6.08 44.41
C LEU A 630 -15.70 -6.19 44.32
N THR A 631 -16.41 -5.38 45.12
CA THR A 631 -17.89 -5.36 45.13
C THR A 631 -18.44 -4.68 43.87
N SER A 632 -19.75 -4.79 43.64
CA SER A 632 -20.41 -3.96 42.61
C SER A 632 -20.22 -2.46 42.89
N GLY A 633 -20.06 -1.65 41.83
CA GLY A 633 -19.86 -0.20 41.92
C GLY A 633 -18.62 0.28 41.16
N LEU A 634 -18.26 1.53 41.42
CA LEU A 634 -17.15 2.22 40.77
C LEU A 634 -15.88 2.12 41.63
N HIS A 635 -14.78 1.68 41.02
CA HIS A 635 -13.48 1.53 41.67
C HIS A 635 -12.42 2.34 40.94
N ASN A 636 -11.69 3.19 41.65
CA ASN A 636 -10.53 3.91 41.11
C ASN A 636 -9.27 3.12 41.45
N LEU A 637 -8.60 2.60 40.41
CA LEU A 637 -7.42 1.77 40.53
C LEU A 637 -6.20 2.49 39.94
N SER A 638 -5.01 2.21 40.45
CA SER A 638 -3.79 2.89 40.03
C SER A 638 -2.75 1.95 39.44
N ILE A 639 -1.99 2.47 38.48
CA ILE A 639 -0.80 1.87 37.90
C ILE A 639 0.39 2.79 38.20
N SER A 640 1.53 2.21 38.63
CA SER A 640 2.77 2.96 38.83
C SER A 640 3.75 2.65 37.72
N SER A 641 4.45 3.68 37.22
CA SER A 641 5.55 3.52 36.28
C SER A 641 6.85 3.01 36.92
N ASN A 642 6.90 2.85 38.25
CA ASN A 642 8.08 2.31 38.93
C ASN A 642 8.44 0.93 38.34
N ASN A 643 9.66 0.82 37.81
CA ASN A 643 10.19 -0.35 37.09
C ASN A 643 9.66 -0.60 35.68
N LEU A 644 9.00 0.38 35.08
CA LEU A 644 8.66 0.36 33.66
C LEU A 644 9.53 1.42 32.94
N PRO A 645 10.42 1.05 32.03
CA PRO A 645 11.09 2.00 31.15
C PRO A 645 10.11 2.88 30.39
N ALA A 646 10.53 4.06 29.94
CA ALA A 646 9.74 4.87 29.04
C ALA A 646 9.37 4.06 27.79
N GLY A 647 8.09 4.09 27.41
CA GLY A 647 7.61 3.29 26.30
C GLY A 647 6.10 3.02 26.33
N VAL A 648 5.66 2.27 25.34
CA VAL A 648 4.24 1.86 25.20
C VAL A 648 4.03 0.49 25.83
N TYR A 649 2.94 0.37 26.58
CA TYR A 649 2.53 -0.84 27.26
C TYR A 649 1.03 -1.07 27.09
N PHE A 650 0.63 -2.32 27.28
CA PHE A 650 -0.77 -2.68 27.47
C PHE A 650 -1.02 -3.06 28.93
N TYR A 651 -2.14 -2.60 29.48
CA TYR A 651 -2.63 -3.14 30.74
C TYR A 651 -3.95 -3.87 30.51
N THR A 652 -4.02 -5.10 30.98
CA THR A 652 -5.19 -5.97 30.89
C THR A 652 -5.78 -6.14 32.29
N VAL A 653 -7.04 -5.73 32.43
CA VAL A 653 -7.82 -5.95 33.65
C VAL A 653 -8.61 -7.24 33.48
N ASN A 654 -8.28 -8.25 34.26
CA ASN A 654 -9.04 -9.51 34.31
C ASN A 654 -10.14 -9.36 35.34
N ILE A 655 -11.37 -9.70 34.99
CA ILE A 655 -12.58 -9.56 35.83
C ILE A 655 -13.31 -10.90 35.76
N GLY A 656 -12.99 -11.82 36.67
CA GLY A 656 -13.44 -13.20 36.58
C GLY A 656 -12.95 -13.87 35.29
N ASN A 657 -13.87 -14.24 34.41
CA ASN A 657 -13.55 -14.81 33.09
C ASN A 657 -13.45 -13.77 31.98
N GLN A 658 -13.65 -12.50 32.28
CA GLN A 658 -13.60 -11.40 31.32
C GLN A 658 -12.25 -10.70 31.38
N LYS A 659 -11.80 -10.16 30.24
CA LYS A 659 -10.56 -9.39 30.12
C LYS A 659 -10.83 -8.11 29.34
N VAL A 660 -10.35 -6.98 29.85
CA VAL A 660 -10.38 -5.69 29.16
C VAL A 660 -8.96 -5.17 29.08
N THR A 661 -8.46 -4.96 27.88
CA THR A 661 -7.11 -4.46 27.61
C THR A 661 -7.15 -2.99 27.18
N ARG A 662 -6.21 -2.19 27.65
CA ARG A 662 -6.02 -0.78 27.31
C ARG A 662 -4.54 -0.51 27.09
N LYS A 663 -4.24 0.48 26.24
CA LYS A 663 -2.89 0.98 25.99
C LYS A 663 -2.53 2.06 27.00
N MET A 664 -1.27 2.11 27.43
CA MET A 664 -0.73 3.20 28.25
C MET A 664 0.68 3.57 27.78
N ILE A 665 1.07 4.82 27.97
CA ILE A 665 2.37 5.36 27.62
C ILE A 665 3.05 5.83 28.90
N VAL A 666 4.26 5.32 29.15
CA VAL A 666 5.14 5.72 30.25
C VAL A 666 6.21 6.66 29.71
N GLU A 667 6.39 7.84 30.36
CA GLU A 667 7.44 8.81 30.09
C GLU A 667 8.71 8.60 30.92
#